data_eb59eecdcbdbfb5401e36da6e9b74192
#
_entry.id   eb59eecdcbdbfb5401e36da6e9b74192
#
_cell.length_a   1.000
_cell.length_b   1.000
_cell.length_c   1.000
_cell.angle_alpha   90.00
_cell.angle_beta   90.00
_cell.angle_gamma   90.00
#
_symmetry.space_group_name_H-M   'P 1'
#
loop_
_entity.id
_entity.type
_entity.pdbx_description
1 polymer ?
#
loop_
_entity_poly.entity_id
_entity_poly.type
_entity_poly.pdbx_seq_one_letter_code
_entity_poly.pdbx_strand_id
1 'polypeptide(L)'
;MIKAVLLASSMMTAMTAAPAAVAQVDIITVTSQKRAESIQDVPISIIALGTDKLDELEISAFEDYVKYLPSVTFQSTAPNATTIYFRGVVSGNDGNHSASLPSVGVYLDEQPVTTILGFLPIHIYDIDRVEAIAGPQGTLFGASAQSGVLRIITNKPDPSGFEAGADLEVNTIKDGDVGYQFEGFINHPISENAAIRLVGWYKRDGGYIDNVLGSRTFPTSMITKTNAALVENNFNDVETFGARAALRIDLDEDWTVTPTLMGQKLRSQGVFAFDPQVGDLDVNRFEPDFSNDKFYQAAMTVEGKLGNLDLVYAGAFLKRQIDSNYDYTDYAYYYDVLFGYGAYFYDDMYNLIDPTQFYQGDDSFTKYSNEFRISSPQDKRLRFVAGFFQNYQRHFIHQQYIVRDMNSIFEITGHPDTIWLTEQKRTDRDLALFTEVAFDITDRLTLTAGVRGYKYKNSLVGFFGYNASFSPDVFDMMGMFVRDGTGEAACNGAPPIVPNSPCTNLDRTVKDTGETHKFNLTYDVDDDKMIYVTYSTGFRPGGVNRRGTLPPYVADELVNYEGGFKTAWSDNQFILNGAFFWQKWKDFQFPILGQNGLTEIQNAAQARIFGFEADMTWAPTDRFTLSGAFSVIDGQLTKNFCGFVDENLVSETDCPQAVDNPLTDGDETLPPEAPSGTPLPVVPRFKGTLTARYEFPLGEFGAHLQGSVSGQGSSPSSLLAVDQLILGNQASFVVADFSAGVGKDNWELVAYVNNAFDERADLFDFVACAIGTCGSRAYQGTNVPRTIGVRFSSRFGVEE
;
A
#
# COMPACT_ATOMS: atom_id res chain seq x y z
N MET A 1 -25.26 -9.33 10.48
CA MET A 1 -24.47 -9.75 11.66
C MET A 1 -25.03 -10.99 12.37
N ILE A 2 -26.30 -11.07 12.76
CA ILE A 2 -26.84 -12.20 13.57
C ILE A 2 -26.96 -13.54 12.79
N LYS A 3 -27.13 -13.53 11.47
CA LYS A 3 -27.31 -14.76 10.65
C LYS A 3 -25.99 -15.52 10.38
N ALA A 4 -24.86 -14.86 10.31
CA ALA A 4 -23.56 -15.51 10.08
C ALA A 4 -23.00 -16.17 11.36
N VAL A 5 -23.27 -15.59 12.52
CA VAL A 5 -22.85 -16.15 13.82
C VAL A 5 -23.62 -17.43 14.17
N LEU A 6 -24.85 -17.61 13.68
CA LEU A 6 -25.66 -18.79 13.94
C LEU A 6 -25.27 -20.03 13.11
N LEU A 7 -24.59 -19.88 11.99
CA LEU A 7 -24.06 -21.01 11.18
C LEU A 7 -22.76 -21.58 11.78
N ALA A 8 -21.93 -20.75 12.41
CA ALA A 8 -20.71 -21.20 13.09
C ALA A 8 -21.03 -22.01 14.38
N SER A 9 -22.19 -21.73 15.03
CA SER A 9 -22.56 -22.43 16.27
C SER A 9 -23.18 -23.83 16.07
N SER A 10 -23.57 -24.19 14.84
CA SER A 10 -24.16 -25.49 14.54
C SER A 10 -23.17 -26.62 14.17
N MET A 11 -21.90 -26.29 13.92
CA MET A 11 -20.84 -27.27 13.68
C MET A 11 -20.15 -27.81 14.97
N MET A 12 -20.46 -27.28 16.14
CA MET A 12 -19.75 -27.60 17.38
C MET A 12 -20.28 -28.85 18.15
N THR A 13 -21.26 -29.60 17.64
CA THR A 13 -21.95 -30.59 18.46
C THR A 13 -21.64 -32.09 18.19
N ALA A 14 -20.56 -32.45 17.53
CA ALA A 14 -20.19 -33.83 17.28
C ALA A 14 -18.68 -34.13 17.42
N MET A 15 -18.07 -33.93 18.57
CA MET A 15 -16.74 -34.47 18.87
C MET A 15 -16.78 -35.46 20.02
N THR A 16 -16.71 -36.77 19.71
CA THR A 16 -16.41 -37.84 20.65
C THR A 16 -14.91 -37.98 20.82
N ALA A 17 -14.44 -37.81 22.07
CA ALA A 17 -13.02 -37.80 22.43
C ALA A 17 -12.32 -39.14 22.18
N ALA A 18 -11.37 -39.17 21.26
CA ALA A 18 -10.22 -40.07 21.28
C ALA A 18 -9.09 -39.41 22.10
N PRO A 19 -8.15 -40.14 22.75
CA PRO A 19 -7.02 -39.54 23.44
C PRO A 19 -6.17 -38.79 22.39
N ALA A 20 -6.14 -37.48 22.48
CA ALA A 20 -5.45 -36.60 21.58
C ALA A 20 -3.94 -36.71 21.81
N ALA A 21 -3.17 -36.90 20.73
CA ALA A 21 -1.81 -36.39 20.64
C ALA A 21 -1.88 -34.88 20.92
N VAL A 22 -0.88 -34.31 21.52
CA VAL A 22 -0.89 -32.89 21.93
C VAL A 22 -0.47 -32.09 20.68
N ALA A 23 -1.44 -31.43 20.03
CA ALA A 23 -1.12 -30.49 18.93
C ALA A 23 -0.25 -29.36 19.46
N GLN A 24 0.78 -29.01 18.74
CA GLN A 24 1.63 -27.90 19.05
C GLN A 24 1.57 -26.92 17.87
N VAL A 25 1.32 -25.63 18.13
CA VAL A 25 1.39 -24.59 17.13
C VAL A 25 2.86 -24.25 16.88
N ASP A 26 3.30 -24.29 15.64
CA ASP A 26 4.65 -23.90 15.27
C ASP A 26 4.88 -22.40 15.49
N ILE A 27 5.98 -22.10 16.19
CA ILE A 27 6.37 -20.73 16.48
C ILE A 27 7.27 -20.21 15.37
N ILE A 28 6.80 -19.18 14.66
CA ILE A 28 7.51 -18.58 13.54
C ILE A 28 8.71 -17.77 14.04
N THR A 29 9.88 -17.96 13.42
CA THR A 29 11.04 -17.08 13.58
C THR A 29 10.87 -15.84 12.71
N VAL A 30 11.00 -14.65 13.29
CA VAL A 30 10.89 -13.37 12.59
C VAL A 30 12.20 -12.59 12.64
N THR A 31 12.37 -11.62 11.73
CA THR A 31 13.57 -10.76 11.69
C THR A 31 13.21 -9.27 11.81
N SER A 32 12.11 -9.00 12.49
CA SER A 32 11.52 -7.66 12.66
C SER A 32 12.41 -6.67 13.43
N GLN A 33 13.30 -7.17 14.31
CA GLN A 33 14.29 -6.35 15.02
C GLN A 33 15.69 -6.42 14.38
N LYS A 34 15.77 -6.76 13.08
CA LYS A 34 17.03 -6.95 12.34
C LYS A 34 17.89 -8.10 12.89
N ARG A 35 17.27 -9.04 13.61
CA ARG A 35 17.81 -10.27 14.18
C ARG A 35 16.77 -11.37 14.06
N ALA A 36 17.22 -12.63 13.97
CA ALA A 36 16.35 -13.79 14.00
C ALA A 36 15.92 -14.07 15.45
N GLU A 37 14.64 -13.99 15.74
CA GLU A 37 14.05 -14.18 17.08
C GLU A 37 12.69 -14.88 16.93
N SER A 38 12.28 -15.64 17.95
CA SER A 38 10.92 -16.20 18.01
C SER A 38 9.90 -15.05 18.03
N ILE A 39 8.79 -15.16 17.28
CA ILE A 39 7.74 -14.14 17.30
C ILE A 39 7.18 -13.91 18.71
N GLN A 40 7.24 -14.90 19.59
CA GLN A 40 6.78 -14.79 20.99
C GLN A 40 7.76 -14.00 21.87
N ASP A 41 9.05 -13.94 21.49
CA ASP A 41 10.09 -13.24 22.24
C ASP A 41 10.27 -11.78 21.80
N VAL A 42 9.59 -11.35 20.73
CA VAL A 42 9.71 -10.00 20.17
C VAL A 42 8.69 -9.05 20.82
N PRO A 43 9.10 -8.04 21.63
CA PRO A 43 8.18 -7.17 22.39
C PRO A 43 7.62 -6.02 21.52
N ILE A 44 6.96 -6.36 20.42
CA ILE A 44 6.23 -5.46 19.52
C ILE A 44 5.00 -6.19 18.98
N SER A 45 4.03 -5.43 18.51
CA SER A 45 2.89 -5.98 17.78
C SER A 45 3.31 -6.37 16.37
N ILE A 46 3.24 -7.65 16.06
CA ILE A 46 3.62 -8.23 14.76
C ILE A 46 2.71 -9.44 14.45
N ILE A 47 2.25 -9.51 13.22
CA ILE A 47 1.60 -10.68 12.64
C ILE A 47 2.53 -11.23 11.56
N ALA A 48 2.79 -12.54 11.58
CA ALA A 48 3.56 -13.22 10.55
C ALA A 48 2.72 -14.36 9.94
N LEU A 49 2.69 -14.41 8.62
CA LEU A 49 2.10 -15.50 7.84
C LEU A 49 3.26 -16.28 7.22
N GLY A 50 3.56 -17.47 7.76
CA GLY A 50 4.59 -18.38 7.25
C GLY A 50 4.15 -19.12 5.99
N THR A 51 5.06 -19.86 5.35
CA THR A 51 4.85 -20.59 4.09
C THR A 51 3.58 -21.44 4.13
N ASP A 52 3.41 -22.30 5.14
CA ASP A 52 2.25 -23.18 5.25
C ASP A 52 0.94 -22.37 5.33
N LYS A 53 0.95 -21.26 6.09
CA LYS A 53 -0.23 -20.41 6.21
C LYS A 53 -0.54 -19.65 4.92
N LEU A 54 0.47 -19.24 4.16
CA LEU A 54 0.31 -18.63 2.83
C LEU A 54 -0.30 -19.63 1.85
N ASP A 55 0.16 -20.89 1.85
CA ASP A 55 -0.37 -21.96 1.01
C ASP A 55 -1.79 -22.38 1.42
N GLU A 56 -2.06 -22.59 2.73
CA GLU A 56 -3.39 -22.93 3.28
C GLU A 56 -4.48 -21.90 2.94
N LEU A 57 -4.11 -20.62 2.88
CA LEU A 57 -5.01 -19.50 2.61
C LEU A 57 -5.03 -19.12 1.12
N GLU A 58 -4.31 -19.87 0.26
CA GLU A 58 -4.24 -19.65 -1.19
C GLU A 58 -3.81 -18.23 -1.56
N ILE A 59 -2.83 -17.67 -0.81
CA ILE A 59 -2.36 -16.30 -0.96
C ILE A 59 -1.40 -16.20 -2.14
N SER A 60 -1.73 -15.33 -3.11
CA SER A 60 -0.90 -15.04 -4.28
C SER A 60 -0.61 -13.55 -4.50
N ALA A 61 -1.39 -12.66 -3.85
CA ALA A 61 -1.27 -11.21 -3.98
C ALA A 61 -1.52 -10.48 -2.65
N PHE A 62 -1.31 -9.16 -2.63
CA PHE A 62 -1.55 -8.31 -1.46
C PHE A 62 -3.00 -8.38 -0.98
N GLU A 63 -3.93 -8.33 -1.89
CA GLU A 63 -5.38 -8.35 -1.64
C GLU A 63 -5.82 -9.63 -0.91
N ASP A 64 -5.09 -10.75 -1.10
CA ASP A 64 -5.38 -12.02 -0.45
C ASP A 64 -4.97 -12.00 1.03
N TYR A 65 -3.77 -11.50 1.36
CA TYR A 65 -3.28 -11.55 2.74
C TYR A 65 -3.68 -10.35 3.60
N VAL A 66 -4.04 -9.19 3.03
CA VAL A 66 -4.42 -8.01 3.81
C VAL A 66 -5.68 -8.22 4.65
N LYS A 67 -6.55 -9.14 4.26
CA LYS A 67 -7.76 -9.52 5.03
C LYS A 67 -7.42 -10.20 6.37
N TYR A 68 -6.23 -10.82 6.46
CA TYR A 68 -5.70 -11.46 7.66
C TYR A 68 -4.86 -10.51 8.54
N LEU A 69 -4.70 -9.26 8.14
CA LEU A 69 -3.96 -8.21 8.82
C LEU A 69 -4.93 -7.11 9.32
N PRO A 70 -5.57 -7.27 10.48
CA PRO A 70 -6.66 -6.39 10.89
C PRO A 70 -6.22 -4.95 11.20
N SER A 71 -4.97 -4.72 11.58
CA SER A 71 -4.42 -3.37 11.79
C SER A 71 -4.05 -2.64 10.49
N VAL A 72 -4.18 -3.32 9.33
CA VAL A 72 -3.87 -2.79 8.00
C VAL A 72 -5.15 -2.43 7.27
N THR A 73 -5.21 -1.21 6.73
CA THR A 73 -6.21 -0.76 5.75
C THR A 73 -5.51 -0.30 4.48
N PHE A 74 -6.24 -0.15 3.39
CA PHE A 74 -5.67 0.26 2.10
C PHE A 74 -6.69 0.99 1.24
N GLN A 75 -6.18 1.74 0.26
CA GLN A 75 -6.94 2.28 -0.87
C GLN A 75 -6.26 1.83 -2.16
N SER A 76 -7.02 1.33 -3.12
CA SER A 76 -6.48 0.77 -4.36
C SER A 76 -7.37 1.13 -5.54
N THR A 77 -6.88 1.96 -6.45
CA THR A 77 -7.60 2.30 -7.70
C THR A 77 -7.24 1.36 -8.85
N ALA A 78 -6.14 0.62 -8.72
CA ALA A 78 -5.70 -0.45 -9.62
C ALA A 78 -4.69 -1.34 -8.87
N PRO A 79 -4.43 -2.57 -9.29
CA PRO A 79 -3.50 -3.49 -8.61
C PRO A 79 -2.08 -2.95 -8.37
N ASN A 80 -1.62 -2.01 -9.20
CA ASN A 80 -0.33 -1.33 -9.06
C ASN A 80 -0.42 0.09 -8.48
N ALA A 81 -1.60 0.51 -8.03
CA ALA A 81 -1.88 1.82 -7.44
C ALA A 81 -2.54 1.69 -6.05
N THR A 82 -1.91 0.90 -5.19
CA THR A 82 -2.38 0.60 -3.83
C THR A 82 -1.56 1.35 -2.80
N THR A 83 -2.22 2.06 -1.89
CA THR A 83 -1.62 2.71 -0.72
C THR A 83 -2.03 1.98 0.54
N ILE A 84 -1.04 1.62 1.38
CA ILE A 84 -1.23 0.83 2.60
C ILE A 84 -1.12 1.74 3.82
N TYR A 85 -1.93 1.47 4.83
CA TYR A 85 -1.97 2.19 6.10
C TYR A 85 -1.98 1.21 7.27
N PHE A 86 -1.31 1.56 8.36
CA PHE A 86 -1.34 0.82 9.62
C PHE A 86 -2.03 1.63 10.71
N ARG A 87 -2.83 0.96 11.54
CA ARG A 87 -3.46 1.52 12.76
C ARG A 87 -4.18 2.85 12.52
N GLY A 88 -4.76 3.04 11.33
CA GLY A 88 -5.52 4.24 11.02
C GLY A 88 -4.67 5.50 10.72
N VAL A 89 -3.37 5.37 10.48
CA VAL A 89 -2.51 6.48 10.00
C VAL A 89 -2.72 6.65 8.50
N VAL A 90 -3.87 7.19 8.13
CA VAL A 90 -4.32 7.37 6.74
C VAL A 90 -4.02 8.78 6.27
N SER A 91 -3.06 8.92 5.39
CA SER A 91 -2.61 10.21 4.84
C SER A 91 -3.32 10.62 3.54
N GLY A 92 -4.33 9.87 3.15
CA GLY A 92 -5.02 10.07 1.86
C GLY A 92 -4.24 9.51 0.65
N ASN A 93 -4.95 9.33 -0.44
CA ASN A 93 -4.40 8.96 -1.75
C ASN A 93 -5.05 9.88 -2.79
N ASP A 94 -4.23 10.61 -3.55
CA ASP A 94 -4.70 11.62 -4.49
C ASP A 94 -4.23 11.40 -5.93
N GLY A 95 -3.58 10.28 -6.20
CA GLY A 95 -2.97 10.03 -7.51
C GLY A 95 -1.83 10.98 -7.87
N ASN A 96 -1.35 11.83 -6.95
CA ASN A 96 -0.29 12.79 -7.20
C ASN A 96 1.07 12.10 -7.31
N HIS A 97 1.61 11.99 -8.50
CA HIS A 97 2.88 11.33 -8.80
C HIS A 97 4.11 12.00 -8.14
N SER A 98 4.00 13.23 -7.65
CA SER A 98 5.02 13.91 -6.84
C SER A 98 4.66 14.01 -5.35
N ALA A 99 3.71 13.20 -4.87
CA ALA A 99 3.16 13.19 -3.53
C ALA A 99 4.17 12.90 -2.40
N SER A 100 3.67 12.90 -1.16
CA SER A 100 4.42 12.46 0.02
C SER A 100 4.90 11.02 -0.12
N LEU A 101 5.99 10.68 0.55
CA LEU A 101 6.36 9.27 0.71
C LEU A 101 5.28 8.52 1.51
N PRO A 102 5.05 7.22 1.24
CA PRO A 102 4.13 6.41 2.05
C PRO A 102 4.49 6.39 3.53
N SER A 103 3.48 6.25 4.40
CA SER A 103 3.66 6.11 5.85
C SER A 103 4.10 4.70 6.28
N VAL A 104 4.01 3.72 5.36
CA VAL A 104 4.37 2.31 5.56
C VAL A 104 5.60 1.95 4.74
N GLY A 105 6.59 1.36 5.40
CA GLY A 105 7.77 0.81 4.73
C GLY A 105 7.50 -0.58 4.17
N VAL A 106 7.81 -0.82 2.89
CA VAL A 106 7.71 -2.14 2.27
C VAL A 106 9.10 -2.66 1.95
N TYR A 107 9.35 -3.90 2.37
CA TYR A 107 10.64 -4.57 2.19
C TYR A 107 10.48 -5.91 1.49
N LEU A 108 11.37 -6.18 0.55
CA LEU A 108 11.59 -7.51 -0.01
C LEU A 108 12.93 -8.01 0.53
N ASP A 109 12.89 -9.05 1.38
CA ASP A 109 14.01 -9.47 2.21
C ASP A 109 14.56 -8.31 3.07
N GLU A 110 15.82 -7.94 2.91
CA GLU A 110 16.46 -6.82 3.62
C GLU A 110 16.34 -5.48 2.88
N GLN A 111 15.70 -5.45 1.70
CA GLN A 111 15.75 -4.32 0.77
C GLN A 111 14.47 -3.49 0.80
N PRO A 112 14.53 -2.17 1.01
CA PRO A 112 13.36 -1.30 0.92
C PRO A 112 12.93 -1.15 -0.54
N VAL A 113 11.70 -1.58 -0.86
CA VAL A 113 11.10 -1.48 -2.20
C VAL A 113 10.01 -0.40 -2.30
N THR A 114 9.78 0.35 -1.23
CA THR A 114 8.81 1.45 -1.19
C THR A 114 9.08 2.48 -2.28
N THR A 115 8.06 2.83 -3.07
CA THR A 115 8.07 3.92 -4.05
C THR A 115 6.90 4.89 -3.79
N ILE A 116 6.85 6.05 -4.47
CA ILE A 116 5.84 7.07 -4.21
C ILE A 116 4.46 6.62 -4.68
N LEU A 117 4.33 6.08 -5.88
CA LEU A 117 3.04 5.69 -6.47
C LEU A 117 2.45 4.40 -5.86
N GLY A 118 2.65 4.18 -4.57
CA GLY A 118 2.05 3.08 -3.86
C GLY A 118 2.92 1.82 -3.75
N PHE A 119 2.27 0.78 -3.29
CA PHE A 119 2.84 -0.53 -3.04
C PHE A 119 3.39 -1.16 -4.34
N LEU A 120 4.56 -1.78 -4.27
CA LEU A 120 5.07 -2.60 -5.36
C LEU A 120 4.31 -3.93 -5.37
N PRO A 121 3.54 -4.27 -6.42
CA PRO A 121 2.69 -5.46 -6.44
C PRO A 121 3.53 -6.73 -6.63
N ILE A 122 4.14 -7.21 -5.54
CA ILE A 122 4.98 -8.41 -5.53
C ILE A 122 4.08 -9.64 -5.49
N HIS A 123 4.26 -10.56 -6.44
CA HIS A 123 3.59 -11.85 -6.45
C HIS A 123 4.10 -12.74 -5.31
N ILE A 124 3.18 -13.39 -4.59
CA ILE A 124 3.48 -14.21 -3.42
C ILE A 124 3.55 -15.67 -3.86
N TYR A 125 4.76 -16.13 -4.14
CA TYR A 125 5.06 -17.54 -4.43
C TYR A 125 6.49 -17.86 -4.00
N ASP A 126 6.69 -19.00 -3.37
CA ASP A 126 7.96 -19.43 -2.80
C ASP A 126 8.50 -18.38 -1.79
N ILE A 127 7.61 -17.96 -0.89
CA ILE A 127 7.86 -17.00 0.18
C ILE A 127 7.93 -17.73 1.51
N ASP A 128 8.97 -17.46 2.29
CA ASP A 128 9.14 -18.00 3.65
C ASP A 128 8.08 -17.42 4.61
N ARG A 129 7.85 -16.10 4.53
CA ARG A 129 6.81 -15.44 5.31
C ARG A 129 6.55 -14.00 4.89
N VAL A 130 5.37 -13.51 5.27
CA VAL A 130 5.01 -12.08 5.25
C VAL A 130 4.91 -11.60 6.70
N GLU A 131 5.69 -10.58 7.08
CA GLU A 131 5.69 -9.95 8.40
C GLU A 131 5.01 -8.57 8.32
N ALA A 132 3.97 -8.35 9.11
CA ALA A 132 3.30 -7.05 9.29
C ALA A 132 3.62 -6.51 10.69
N ILE A 133 4.48 -5.51 10.78
CA ILE A 133 4.96 -4.90 12.01
C ILE A 133 4.20 -3.61 12.22
N ALA A 134 3.33 -3.56 13.22
CA ALA A 134 2.48 -2.42 13.52
C ALA A 134 3.18 -1.37 14.40
N GLY A 135 2.82 -0.10 14.21
CA GLY A 135 3.38 1.03 14.94
C GLY A 135 4.71 1.54 14.39
N PRO A 136 5.20 2.69 14.86
CA PRO A 136 6.41 3.34 14.36
C PRO A 136 7.67 2.48 14.51
N GLN A 137 8.35 2.25 13.39
CA GLN A 137 9.63 1.52 13.29
C GLN A 137 10.77 2.43 12.81
N GLY A 138 10.66 3.73 13.08
CA GLY A 138 11.58 4.75 12.57
C GLY A 138 13.04 4.53 12.97
N THR A 139 13.33 3.89 14.11
CA THR A 139 14.71 3.64 14.58
C THR A 139 15.47 2.66 13.71
N LEU A 140 14.88 1.50 13.38
CA LEU A 140 15.55 0.45 12.60
C LEU A 140 15.30 0.55 11.10
N PHE A 141 14.09 0.99 10.68
CA PHE A 141 13.68 1.02 9.29
C PHE A 141 13.64 2.42 8.66
N GLY A 142 13.60 3.49 9.48
CA GLY A 142 13.78 4.88 9.04
C GLY A 142 12.56 5.51 8.38
N ALA A 143 12.83 6.34 7.37
CA ALA A 143 11.80 7.03 6.59
C ALA A 143 10.82 6.05 5.95
N SER A 144 9.54 6.42 5.84
CA SER A 144 8.42 5.57 5.40
C SER A 144 8.05 4.41 6.34
N ALA A 145 8.75 4.19 7.46
CA ALA A 145 8.33 3.27 8.52
C ALA A 145 7.67 4.05 9.67
N GLN A 146 6.86 5.05 9.32
CA GLN A 146 6.20 5.94 10.27
C GLN A 146 5.11 5.23 11.05
N SER A 147 4.25 4.46 10.38
CA SER A 147 3.11 3.79 11.01
C SER A 147 3.24 2.28 11.09
N GLY A 148 4.16 1.70 10.32
CA GLY A 148 4.40 0.27 10.28
C GLY A 148 5.35 -0.15 9.15
N VAL A 149 5.64 -1.43 9.11
CA VAL A 149 6.48 -2.07 8.08
C VAL A 149 5.83 -3.36 7.63
N LEU A 150 5.79 -3.56 6.32
CA LEU A 150 5.41 -4.81 5.68
C LEU A 150 6.67 -5.43 5.07
N ARG A 151 7.00 -6.67 5.44
CA ARG A 151 8.17 -7.38 4.93
C ARG A 151 7.75 -8.67 4.26
N ILE A 152 8.26 -8.91 3.07
CA ILE A 152 8.11 -10.14 2.31
C ILE A 152 9.48 -10.82 2.31
N ILE A 153 9.59 -11.97 2.94
CA ILE A 153 10.83 -12.73 3.09
C ILE A 153 10.75 -13.94 2.17
N THR A 154 11.72 -14.06 1.26
CA THR A 154 11.76 -15.14 0.27
C THR A 154 12.47 -16.38 0.81
N ASN A 155 12.06 -17.57 0.35
CA ASN A 155 12.83 -18.78 0.59
C ASN A 155 14.25 -18.66 0.00
N LYS A 156 15.25 -19.06 0.78
CA LYS A 156 16.67 -18.96 0.39
C LYS A 156 17.15 -20.26 -0.27
N PRO A 157 18.18 -20.18 -1.13
CA PRO A 157 18.82 -21.38 -1.64
C PRO A 157 19.42 -22.23 -0.51
N ASP A 158 19.19 -23.53 -0.55
CA ASP A 158 19.68 -24.51 0.43
C ASP A 158 20.65 -25.51 -0.22
N PRO A 159 21.92 -25.55 0.22
CA PRO A 159 22.89 -26.51 -0.28
C PRO A 159 22.70 -27.93 0.26
N SER A 160 21.80 -28.14 1.26
CA SER A 160 21.61 -29.47 1.88
C SER A 160 20.88 -30.48 0.99
N GLY A 161 19.99 -30.01 0.08
CA GLY A 161 19.17 -30.91 -0.71
C GLY A 161 18.58 -30.30 -1.98
N PHE A 162 18.21 -31.19 -2.92
CA PHE A 162 17.40 -30.80 -4.09
C PHE A 162 15.94 -30.69 -3.69
N GLU A 163 15.30 -29.59 -4.07
CA GLU A 163 13.88 -29.35 -3.87
C GLU A 163 13.27 -28.71 -5.12
N ALA A 164 12.06 -29.12 -5.49
CA ALA A 164 11.31 -28.52 -6.60
C ALA A 164 9.82 -28.54 -6.31
N GLY A 165 9.10 -27.54 -6.81
CA GLY A 165 7.65 -27.44 -6.68
C GLY A 165 7.00 -26.89 -7.94
N ALA A 166 5.73 -27.27 -8.16
CA ALA A 166 4.90 -26.71 -9.21
C ALA A 166 3.44 -26.62 -8.73
N ASP A 167 2.81 -25.49 -9.04
CA ASP A 167 1.43 -25.19 -8.70
C ASP A 167 0.66 -24.77 -9.94
N LEU A 168 -0.55 -25.33 -10.10
CA LEU A 168 -1.44 -25.08 -11.22
C LEU A 168 -2.82 -24.72 -10.66
N GLU A 169 -3.37 -23.60 -11.06
CA GLU A 169 -4.69 -23.15 -10.63
C GLU A 169 -5.54 -22.76 -11.82
N VAL A 170 -6.84 -23.06 -11.75
CA VAL A 170 -7.87 -22.56 -12.65
C VAL A 170 -9.08 -22.17 -11.82
N ASN A 171 -9.61 -20.97 -12.09
CA ASN A 171 -10.78 -20.45 -11.41
C ASN A 171 -11.76 -19.77 -12.38
N THR A 172 -12.96 -19.50 -11.89
CA THR A 172 -13.97 -18.71 -12.61
C THR A 172 -14.62 -17.74 -11.63
N ILE A 173 -14.78 -16.50 -12.07
CA ILE A 173 -15.46 -15.44 -11.33
C ILE A 173 -16.92 -15.44 -11.71
N LYS A 174 -17.81 -15.24 -10.74
CA LYS A 174 -19.25 -15.11 -11.00
C LYS A 174 -19.52 -13.91 -11.89
N ASP A 175 -20.23 -14.15 -13.00
CA ASP A 175 -20.51 -13.15 -14.04
C ASP A 175 -19.24 -12.50 -14.62
N GLY A 176 -18.08 -13.19 -14.51
CA GLY A 176 -16.76 -12.77 -14.93
C GLY A 176 -16.01 -13.83 -15.75
N ASP A 177 -14.75 -13.57 -16.03
CA ASP A 177 -13.88 -14.43 -16.84
C ASP A 177 -13.23 -15.56 -16.03
N VAL A 178 -12.53 -16.44 -16.77
CA VAL A 178 -11.70 -17.51 -16.22
C VAL A 178 -10.31 -16.95 -15.88
N GLY A 179 -9.87 -17.19 -14.66
CA GLY A 179 -8.50 -16.96 -14.21
C GLY A 179 -7.69 -18.27 -14.22
N TYR A 180 -6.36 -18.17 -14.34
CA TYR A 180 -5.45 -19.30 -14.23
C TYR A 180 -4.05 -18.88 -13.81
N GLN A 181 -3.33 -19.79 -13.14
CA GLN A 181 -2.02 -19.55 -12.57
C GLN A 181 -1.12 -20.76 -12.78
N PHE A 182 0.14 -20.52 -13.11
CA PHE A 182 1.22 -21.49 -13.28
C PHE A 182 2.43 -20.98 -12.52
N GLU A 183 2.90 -21.75 -11.54
CA GLU A 183 4.02 -21.37 -10.69
C GLU A 183 4.96 -22.57 -10.53
N GLY A 184 6.24 -22.28 -10.30
CA GLY A 184 7.20 -23.33 -10.02
C GLY A 184 8.51 -22.79 -9.48
N PHE A 185 9.17 -23.62 -8.69
CA PHE A 185 10.51 -23.37 -8.21
C PHE A 185 11.40 -24.61 -8.27
N ILE A 186 12.71 -24.37 -8.30
CA ILE A 186 13.74 -25.40 -8.18
C ILE A 186 14.83 -24.85 -7.27
N ASN A 187 15.17 -25.60 -6.21
CA ASN A 187 16.37 -25.44 -5.42
C ASN A 187 17.37 -26.53 -5.83
N HIS A 188 18.55 -26.15 -6.30
CA HIS A 188 19.56 -27.08 -6.75
C HIS A 188 20.89 -26.86 -6.04
N PRO A 189 21.35 -27.79 -5.20
CA PRO A 189 22.70 -27.76 -4.66
C PRO A 189 23.73 -27.85 -5.78
N ILE A 190 24.65 -26.89 -5.83
CA ILE A 190 25.79 -26.87 -6.78
C ILE A 190 27.00 -27.59 -6.14
N SER A 191 27.13 -27.41 -4.84
CA SER A 191 28.15 -28.04 -3.99
C SER A 191 27.66 -28.04 -2.53
N GLU A 192 28.43 -28.64 -1.62
CA GLU A 192 28.15 -28.60 -0.17
C GLU A 192 28.05 -27.15 0.39
N ASN A 193 28.64 -26.17 -0.30
CA ASN A 193 28.73 -24.76 0.12
C ASN A 193 27.99 -23.81 -0.83
N ALA A 194 27.27 -24.30 -1.84
CA ALA A 194 26.58 -23.42 -2.78
C ALA A 194 25.31 -24.05 -3.33
N ALA A 195 24.26 -23.26 -3.42
CA ALA A 195 22.99 -23.65 -4.05
C ALA A 195 22.40 -22.49 -4.85
N ILE A 196 21.61 -22.83 -5.86
CA ILE A 196 20.79 -21.90 -6.63
C ILE A 196 19.32 -22.23 -6.44
N ARG A 197 18.50 -21.17 -6.23
CA ARG A 197 17.03 -21.26 -6.22
C ARG A 197 16.47 -20.42 -7.35
N LEU A 198 15.69 -21.05 -8.22
CA LEU A 198 15.04 -20.44 -9.36
C LEU A 198 13.53 -20.55 -9.18
N VAL A 199 12.82 -19.45 -9.38
CA VAL A 199 11.36 -19.34 -9.21
C VAL A 199 10.78 -18.63 -10.41
N GLY A 200 9.62 -19.10 -10.90
CA GLY A 200 8.90 -18.46 -11.99
C GLY A 200 7.40 -18.57 -11.81
N TRP A 201 6.68 -17.58 -12.31
CA TRP A 201 5.21 -17.51 -12.23
C TRP A 201 4.60 -16.82 -13.45
N TYR A 202 3.39 -17.26 -13.76
CA TYR A 202 2.47 -16.61 -14.67
C TYR A 202 1.04 -16.71 -14.09
N LYS A 203 0.36 -15.58 -13.94
CA LYS A 203 -1.00 -15.49 -13.43
C LYS A 203 -1.84 -14.62 -14.35
N ARG A 204 -3.06 -15.04 -14.66
CA ARG A 204 -4.11 -14.21 -15.22
C ARG A 204 -5.30 -14.22 -14.27
N ASP A 205 -5.64 -13.05 -13.75
CA ASP A 205 -6.89 -12.80 -13.05
C ASP A 205 -7.95 -12.40 -14.08
N GLY A 206 -9.08 -13.10 -14.11
CA GLY A 206 -10.19 -12.79 -15.01
C GLY A 206 -10.82 -11.44 -14.67
N GLY A 207 -11.30 -10.72 -15.68
CA GLY A 207 -12.09 -9.51 -15.50
C GLY A 207 -13.50 -9.80 -14.95
N TYR A 208 -14.15 -8.77 -14.39
CA TYR A 208 -15.49 -8.86 -13.81
C TYR A 208 -16.26 -7.53 -13.85
N ILE A 209 -15.69 -6.49 -14.44
CA ILE A 209 -16.37 -5.20 -14.66
C ILE A 209 -16.66 -5.07 -16.16
N ASP A 210 -17.87 -4.64 -16.50
CA ASP A 210 -18.32 -4.46 -17.86
C ASP A 210 -18.25 -3.00 -18.28
N ASN A 211 -17.65 -2.70 -19.44
CA ASN A 211 -17.79 -1.41 -20.09
C ASN A 211 -19.04 -1.43 -20.98
N VAL A 212 -20.17 -0.98 -20.44
CA VAL A 212 -21.45 -1.01 -21.16
C VAL A 212 -21.66 0.22 -22.03
N LEU A 213 -22.54 0.13 -23.02
CA LEU A 213 -22.82 1.22 -23.95
C LEU A 213 -23.30 2.47 -23.22
N GLY A 214 -22.63 3.58 -23.45
CA GLY A 214 -22.98 4.90 -22.92
C GLY A 214 -22.73 6.03 -23.90
N SER A 215 -23.19 7.22 -23.53
CA SER A 215 -22.94 8.44 -24.30
C SER A 215 -22.83 9.67 -23.39
N ARG A 216 -22.06 10.67 -23.82
CA ARG A 216 -21.94 12.00 -23.22
C ARG A 216 -22.17 13.05 -24.29
N THR A 217 -23.10 13.97 -24.07
CA THR A 217 -23.29 15.15 -24.92
C THR A 217 -22.73 16.38 -24.21
N PHE A 218 -21.65 16.91 -24.72
CA PHE A 218 -20.97 18.08 -24.16
C PHE A 218 -21.79 19.34 -24.41
N PRO A 219 -22.20 20.09 -23.37
CA PRO A 219 -23.14 21.22 -23.56
C PRO A 219 -22.58 22.40 -24.35
N THR A 220 -21.29 22.68 -24.29
CA THR A 220 -20.67 23.79 -25.04
C THR A 220 -20.54 23.46 -26.54
N SER A 221 -20.06 22.28 -26.90
CA SER A 221 -19.88 21.88 -28.30
C SER A 221 -21.12 21.22 -28.92
N MET A 222 -22.06 20.74 -28.13
CA MET A 222 -23.18 19.89 -28.55
C MET A 222 -22.76 18.59 -29.23
N ILE A 223 -21.50 18.22 -29.14
CA ILE A 223 -20.99 16.94 -29.66
C ILE A 223 -21.32 15.81 -28.69
N THR A 224 -21.82 14.71 -29.25
CA THR A 224 -22.10 13.49 -28.48
C THR A 224 -21.00 12.47 -28.71
N LYS A 225 -20.25 12.13 -27.66
CA LYS A 225 -19.32 11.00 -27.64
C LYS A 225 -20.07 9.73 -27.27
N THR A 226 -19.77 8.63 -27.92
CA THR A 226 -20.23 7.29 -27.55
C THR A 226 -19.07 6.34 -27.42
N ASN A 227 -19.16 5.37 -26.51
CA ASN A 227 -18.16 4.33 -26.30
C ASN A 227 -18.45 3.04 -27.09
N ALA A 228 -19.30 3.07 -28.11
CA ALA A 228 -19.75 1.87 -28.83
C ALA A 228 -18.61 0.97 -29.36
N ALA A 229 -17.42 1.54 -29.63
CA ALA A 229 -16.24 0.80 -30.08
C ALA A 229 -15.43 0.14 -28.91
N LEU A 230 -15.73 0.49 -27.67
CA LEU A 230 -15.06 0.05 -26.46
C LEU A 230 -15.99 -0.77 -25.53
N VAL A 231 -17.19 -1.10 -25.98
CA VAL A 231 -18.10 -1.97 -25.23
C VAL A 231 -17.49 -3.36 -25.15
N GLU A 232 -17.24 -3.81 -23.93
CA GLU A 232 -16.58 -5.08 -23.65
C GLU A 232 -17.01 -5.60 -22.28
N ASN A 233 -17.32 -6.89 -22.20
CA ASN A 233 -17.62 -7.54 -20.93
C ASN A 233 -16.31 -7.95 -20.26
N ASN A 234 -16.26 -7.85 -18.92
CA ASN A 234 -15.15 -8.31 -18.11
C ASN A 234 -13.81 -7.67 -18.52
N PHE A 235 -13.81 -6.37 -18.85
CA PHE A 235 -12.67 -5.70 -19.48
C PHE A 235 -11.51 -5.36 -18.51
N ASN A 236 -11.63 -5.71 -17.23
CA ASN A 236 -10.63 -5.39 -16.19
C ASN A 236 -9.74 -6.59 -15.80
N ASP A 237 -9.27 -7.36 -16.77
CA ASP A 237 -8.34 -8.47 -16.51
C ASP A 237 -6.92 -8.01 -16.15
N VAL A 238 -6.20 -8.88 -15.43
CA VAL A 238 -4.82 -8.63 -15.00
C VAL A 238 -3.92 -9.79 -15.35
N GLU A 239 -2.80 -9.53 -16.02
CA GLU A 239 -1.74 -10.49 -16.23
C GLU A 239 -0.50 -10.15 -15.42
N THR A 240 -0.01 -11.10 -14.62
CA THR A 240 1.24 -10.97 -13.84
C THR A 240 2.19 -12.10 -14.19
N PHE A 241 3.42 -11.78 -14.57
CA PHE A 241 4.45 -12.79 -14.80
C PHE A 241 5.82 -12.29 -14.37
N GLY A 242 6.64 -13.22 -13.91
CA GLY A 242 7.96 -12.86 -13.40
C GLY A 242 8.82 -14.06 -13.06
N ALA A 243 10.02 -13.75 -12.61
CA ALA A 243 10.98 -14.75 -12.16
C ALA A 243 11.92 -14.17 -11.08
N ARG A 244 12.40 -15.06 -10.22
CA ARG A 244 13.44 -14.78 -9.22
C ARG A 244 14.54 -15.83 -9.32
N ALA A 245 15.80 -15.40 -9.22
CA ALA A 245 16.98 -16.25 -9.11
C ALA A 245 17.81 -15.78 -7.90
N ALA A 246 18.11 -16.69 -6.99
CA ALA A 246 18.98 -16.47 -5.86
C ALA A 246 20.11 -17.49 -5.87
N LEU A 247 21.33 -17.04 -5.53
CA LEU A 247 22.50 -17.93 -5.41
C LEU A 247 23.06 -17.73 -3.99
N ARG A 248 23.15 -18.80 -3.21
CA ARG A 248 23.85 -18.81 -1.93
C ARG A 248 25.24 -19.39 -2.11
N ILE A 249 26.25 -18.73 -1.53
CA ILE A 249 27.63 -19.17 -1.50
C ILE A 249 28.12 -19.02 -0.07
N ASP A 250 28.34 -20.13 0.62
CA ASP A 250 29.00 -20.17 1.93
C ASP A 250 30.52 -20.20 1.66
N LEU A 251 31.19 -19.06 1.88
CA LEU A 251 32.63 -18.88 1.63
C LEU A 251 33.46 -19.69 2.64
N ASP A 252 32.98 -19.74 3.87
CA ASP A 252 33.48 -20.55 4.98
C ASP A 252 32.34 -20.72 6.03
N GLU A 253 32.64 -21.19 7.23
CA GLU A 253 31.70 -21.43 8.32
C GLU A 253 31.08 -20.12 8.88
N ASP A 254 31.72 -18.98 8.61
CA ASP A 254 31.35 -17.67 9.15
C ASP A 254 30.76 -16.71 8.11
N TRP A 255 30.95 -16.94 6.80
CA TRP A 255 30.59 -15.97 5.77
C TRP A 255 29.72 -16.55 4.65
N THR A 256 28.56 -15.94 4.45
CA THR A 256 27.62 -16.27 3.37
C THR A 256 27.37 -15.05 2.48
N VAL A 257 27.33 -15.26 1.17
CA VAL A 257 27.01 -14.24 0.16
C VAL A 257 25.80 -14.72 -0.66
N THR A 258 24.76 -13.88 -0.70
CA THR A 258 23.51 -14.20 -1.41
C THR A 258 23.14 -13.10 -2.39
N PRO A 259 23.65 -13.14 -3.65
CA PRO A 259 23.10 -12.32 -4.74
C PRO A 259 21.72 -12.82 -5.17
N THR A 260 20.81 -11.90 -5.43
CA THR A 260 19.43 -12.16 -5.87
C THR A 260 19.07 -11.25 -7.04
N LEU A 261 18.43 -11.82 -8.05
CA LEU A 261 17.81 -11.09 -9.17
C LEU A 261 16.32 -11.41 -9.20
N MET A 262 15.47 -10.40 -9.33
CA MET A 262 14.03 -10.55 -9.49
C MET A 262 13.52 -9.59 -10.55
N GLY A 263 12.56 -10.03 -11.35
CA GLY A 263 11.85 -9.19 -12.29
C GLY A 263 10.40 -9.64 -12.44
N GLN A 264 9.50 -8.65 -12.56
CA GLN A 264 8.07 -8.91 -12.74
C GLN A 264 7.48 -7.87 -13.68
N LYS A 265 6.48 -8.29 -14.45
CA LYS A 265 5.61 -7.40 -15.21
C LYS A 265 4.16 -7.71 -14.87
N LEU A 266 3.41 -6.65 -14.55
CA LEU A 266 1.96 -6.66 -14.39
C LEU A 266 1.36 -5.83 -15.53
N ARG A 267 0.29 -6.33 -16.14
CA ARG A 267 -0.54 -5.64 -17.12
C ARG A 267 -1.97 -5.66 -16.61
N SER A 268 -2.54 -4.51 -16.35
CA SER A 268 -3.95 -4.38 -16.01
C SER A 268 -4.69 -3.64 -17.10
N GLN A 269 -5.84 -4.18 -17.50
CA GLN A 269 -6.78 -3.54 -18.42
C GLN A 269 -7.94 -2.96 -17.60
N GLY A 270 -8.68 -2.01 -18.16
CA GLY A 270 -9.89 -1.47 -17.56
C GLY A 270 -9.70 -0.75 -16.24
N VAL A 271 -10.77 -0.71 -15.46
CA VAL A 271 -10.86 -0.07 -14.14
C VAL A 271 -11.29 -1.05 -13.07
N PHE A 272 -10.97 -0.76 -11.80
CA PHE A 272 -11.24 -1.62 -10.63
C PHE A 272 -12.28 -1.01 -9.67
N ALA A 273 -13.08 -0.10 -10.20
CA ALA A 273 -14.24 0.47 -9.55
C ALA A 273 -15.38 0.59 -10.56
N PHE A 274 -16.59 0.36 -10.13
CA PHE A 274 -17.79 0.45 -10.96
C PHE A 274 -18.60 1.71 -10.63
N ASP A 275 -19.54 2.08 -11.51
CA ASP A 275 -20.43 3.21 -11.32
C ASP A 275 -21.82 2.72 -10.89
N PRO A 276 -22.21 2.87 -9.61
CA PRO A 276 -23.52 2.39 -9.13
C PRO A 276 -24.72 2.99 -9.86
N GLN A 277 -24.56 4.10 -10.58
CA GLN A 277 -25.63 4.71 -11.38
C GLN A 277 -25.77 4.07 -12.76
N VAL A 278 -24.72 3.37 -13.24
CA VAL A 278 -24.75 2.60 -14.50
C VAL A 278 -25.30 1.20 -14.24
N GLY A 279 -24.73 0.50 -13.25
CA GLY A 279 -25.15 -0.84 -12.87
C GLY A 279 -24.21 -1.50 -11.86
N ASP A 280 -24.56 -2.72 -11.40
CA ASP A 280 -23.67 -3.53 -10.57
C ASP A 280 -22.53 -4.05 -11.43
N LEU A 281 -21.29 -3.66 -11.11
CA LEU A 281 -20.05 -3.96 -11.85
C LEU A 281 -20.01 -3.37 -13.28
N ASP A 282 -20.79 -2.32 -13.56
CA ASP A 282 -20.86 -1.65 -14.85
C ASP A 282 -20.18 -0.27 -14.82
N VAL A 283 -19.60 0.12 -15.95
CA VAL A 283 -19.08 1.48 -16.20
C VAL A 283 -19.39 1.95 -17.63
N ASN A 284 -19.24 3.26 -17.87
CA ASN A 284 -19.17 3.84 -19.22
C ASN A 284 -17.80 4.51 -19.40
N ARG A 285 -16.88 3.85 -20.06
CA ARG A 285 -15.54 4.37 -20.39
C ARG A 285 -15.46 4.66 -21.88
N PHE A 286 -14.99 5.86 -22.23
CA PHE A 286 -15.02 6.41 -23.59
C PHE A 286 -13.62 6.43 -24.26
N GLU A 287 -12.56 6.17 -23.48
CA GLU A 287 -11.19 5.99 -23.91
C GLU A 287 -10.64 4.71 -23.26
N PRO A 288 -9.61 4.06 -23.84
CA PRO A 288 -9.00 2.89 -23.25
C PRO A 288 -8.41 3.18 -21.86
N ASP A 289 -8.65 2.28 -20.89
CA ASP A 289 -8.01 2.30 -19.58
C ASP A 289 -7.04 1.12 -19.47
N PHE A 290 -5.78 1.39 -19.12
CA PHE A 290 -4.79 0.35 -18.82
C PHE A 290 -3.65 0.88 -17.95
N SER A 291 -2.97 -0.03 -17.25
CA SER A 291 -1.71 0.25 -16.58
C SER A 291 -0.74 -0.92 -16.68
N ASN A 292 0.46 -0.68 -17.17
CA ASN A 292 1.54 -1.65 -17.26
C ASN A 292 2.63 -1.28 -16.26
N ASP A 293 2.89 -2.14 -15.28
CA ASP A 293 3.95 -1.96 -14.29
C ASP A 293 5.02 -3.05 -14.46
N LYS A 294 6.25 -2.66 -14.62
CA LYS A 294 7.38 -3.59 -14.68
C LYS A 294 8.49 -3.14 -13.76
N PHE A 295 9.05 -4.07 -13.02
CA PHE A 295 10.23 -3.80 -12.22
C PHE A 295 11.27 -4.92 -12.35
N TYR A 296 12.51 -4.57 -12.06
CA TYR A 296 13.57 -5.51 -11.77
C TYR A 296 14.43 -5.01 -10.63
N GLN A 297 14.87 -5.94 -9.80
CA GLN A 297 15.75 -5.72 -8.67
C GLN A 297 16.97 -6.63 -8.78
N ALA A 298 18.15 -6.04 -8.54
CA ALA A 298 19.37 -6.77 -8.24
C ALA A 298 19.76 -6.44 -6.80
N ALA A 299 19.86 -7.47 -5.97
CA ALA A 299 20.19 -7.34 -4.56
C ALA A 299 21.36 -8.24 -4.19
N MET A 300 22.08 -7.88 -3.14
CA MET A 300 23.15 -8.69 -2.56
C MET A 300 23.10 -8.55 -1.05
N THR A 301 23.04 -9.69 -0.37
CA THR A 301 23.21 -9.78 1.07
C THR A 301 24.53 -10.49 1.36
N VAL A 302 25.32 -9.92 2.25
CA VAL A 302 26.53 -10.54 2.80
C VAL A 302 26.37 -10.63 4.31
N GLU A 303 26.38 -11.84 4.81
CA GLU A 303 26.27 -12.14 6.24
C GLU A 303 27.58 -12.75 6.70
N GLY A 304 28.06 -12.34 7.88
CA GLY A 304 29.31 -12.86 8.37
C GLY A 304 29.57 -12.56 9.84
N LYS A 305 30.65 -13.11 10.36
CA LYS A 305 31.11 -12.91 11.74
C LYS A 305 32.44 -12.20 11.79
N LEU A 306 32.53 -11.22 12.66
CA LEU A 306 33.79 -10.54 12.99
C LEU A 306 34.12 -10.78 14.49
N GLY A 307 34.84 -11.85 14.76
CA GLY A 307 35.01 -12.37 16.12
C GLY A 307 33.69 -12.90 16.66
N ASN A 308 33.10 -12.23 17.64
CA ASN A 308 31.77 -12.59 18.21
C ASN A 308 30.66 -11.64 17.80
N LEU A 309 30.90 -10.77 16.81
CA LEU A 309 29.88 -9.87 16.27
C LEU A 309 29.35 -10.40 14.94
N ASP A 310 28.04 -10.37 14.76
CA ASP A 310 27.44 -10.62 13.46
C ASP A 310 27.46 -9.34 12.62
N LEU A 311 27.77 -9.49 11.35
CA LEU A 311 27.86 -8.42 10.37
C LEU A 311 26.92 -8.73 9.22
N VAL A 312 26.12 -7.72 8.82
CA VAL A 312 25.26 -7.82 7.63
C VAL A 312 25.45 -6.59 6.74
N TYR A 313 25.73 -6.84 5.47
CA TYR A 313 25.62 -5.86 4.42
C TYR A 313 24.45 -6.22 3.49
N ALA A 314 23.58 -5.28 3.24
CA ALA A 314 22.45 -5.42 2.32
C ALA A 314 22.44 -4.27 1.31
N GLY A 315 22.72 -4.60 0.04
CA GLY A 315 22.74 -3.63 -1.06
C GLY A 315 21.73 -3.98 -2.15
N ALA A 316 21.05 -2.98 -2.74
CA ALA A 316 20.15 -3.22 -3.87
C ALA A 316 20.09 -2.08 -4.87
N PHE A 317 19.79 -2.47 -6.09
CA PHE A 317 19.36 -1.63 -7.20
C PHE A 317 17.95 -2.06 -7.62
N LEU A 318 17.02 -1.10 -7.70
CA LEU A 318 15.66 -1.30 -8.18
C LEU A 318 15.38 -0.33 -9.33
N LYS A 319 14.81 -0.84 -10.42
CA LYS A 319 14.20 -0.05 -11.49
C LYS A 319 12.75 -0.44 -11.65
N ARG A 320 11.83 0.55 -11.65
CA ARG A 320 10.38 0.36 -11.93
C ARG A 320 9.98 1.30 -13.05
N GLN A 321 9.09 0.88 -13.92
CA GLN A 321 8.46 1.70 -14.96
C GLN A 321 6.97 1.39 -14.98
N ILE A 322 6.15 2.45 -15.02
CA ILE A 322 4.69 2.37 -15.10
C ILE A 322 4.29 3.17 -16.33
N ASP A 323 3.61 2.51 -17.27
CA ASP A 323 3.02 3.08 -18.47
C ASP A 323 1.49 2.93 -18.36
N SER A 324 0.76 4.05 -18.43
CA SER A 324 -0.66 4.08 -18.13
C SER A 324 -1.44 5.01 -19.07
N ASN A 325 -2.69 4.63 -19.31
CA ASN A 325 -3.68 5.43 -20.02
C ASN A 325 -5.02 5.35 -19.28
N TYR A 326 -5.67 6.49 -19.06
CA TYR A 326 -6.94 6.57 -18.36
C TYR A 326 -7.91 7.51 -19.06
N ASP A 327 -9.17 7.10 -19.10
CA ASP A 327 -10.28 7.93 -19.56
C ASP A 327 -10.56 9.09 -18.60
N TYR A 328 -10.52 10.31 -19.09
CA TYR A 328 -10.86 11.54 -18.38
C TYR A 328 -12.09 12.26 -19.00
N THR A 329 -12.93 11.51 -19.71
CA THR A 329 -14.14 12.07 -20.36
C THR A 329 -15.10 12.70 -19.34
N ASP A 330 -15.30 12.05 -18.19
CA ASP A 330 -16.17 12.58 -17.14
C ASP A 330 -15.58 13.87 -16.53
N TYR A 331 -14.26 13.96 -16.35
CA TYR A 331 -13.58 15.20 -15.93
C TYR A 331 -13.90 16.34 -16.91
N ALA A 332 -13.68 16.14 -18.19
CA ALA A 332 -13.96 17.15 -19.24
C ALA A 332 -15.44 17.52 -19.28
N TYR A 333 -16.33 16.53 -19.18
CA TYR A 333 -17.78 16.72 -19.24
C TYR A 333 -18.31 17.58 -18.08
N TYR A 334 -17.96 17.27 -16.84
CA TYR A 334 -18.48 18.00 -15.68
C TYR A 334 -17.95 19.42 -15.60
N TYR A 335 -16.71 19.67 -16.00
CA TYR A 335 -16.20 21.04 -16.09
C TYR A 335 -16.86 21.82 -17.23
N ASP A 336 -17.18 21.19 -18.37
CA ASP A 336 -17.94 21.83 -19.45
C ASP A 336 -19.35 22.21 -19.00
N VAL A 337 -20.04 21.37 -18.23
CA VAL A 337 -21.37 21.63 -17.66
C VAL A 337 -21.35 22.84 -16.74
N LEU A 338 -20.31 23.01 -15.89
CA LEU A 338 -20.28 24.06 -14.87
C LEU A 338 -19.88 25.43 -15.41
N PHE A 339 -18.90 25.49 -16.30
CA PHE A 339 -18.19 26.74 -16.60
C PHE A 339 -18.14 27.11 -18.07
N GLY A 340 -18.70 26.29 -18.97
CA GLY A 340 -18.60 26.53 -20.40
C GLY A 340 -17.15 26.60 -20.86
N TYR A 341 -16.35 25.61 -20.52
CA TYR A 341 -14.91 25.52 -20.84
C TYR A 341 -14.62 25.41 -22.35
N GLY A 342 -15.39 26.07 -23.19
CA GLY A 342 -15.38 25.92 -24.65
C GLY A 342 -14.13 26.43 -25.39
N ALA A 343 -13.17 27.08 -24.71
CA ALA A 343 -12.06 27.74 -25.41
C ALA A 343 -11.15 26.76 -26.16
N TYR A 344 -10.94 25.57 -25.67
CA TYR A 344 -10.08 24.54 -26.29
C TYR A 344 -10.86 23.45 -27.04
N PHE A 345 -12.18 23.57 -27.13
CA PHE A 345 -13.04 22.66 -27.89
C PHE A 345 -13.17 23.04 -29.37
N TYR A 346 -12.18 23.72 -29.93
CA TYR A 346 -12.08 24.13 -31.30
C TYR A 346 -10.76 23.69 -31.91
N ASP A 347 -10.78 23.35 -33.24
CA ASP A 347 -9.58 23.15 -34.04
C ASP A 347 -8.95 24.46 -34.48
N ASP A 348 -7.86 24.41 -35.24
CA ASP A 348 -7.19 25.59 -35.84
C ASP A 348 -8.05 26.36 -36.84
N MET A 349 -9.12 25.77 -37.33
CA MET A 349 -10.10 26.40 -38.21
C MET A 349 -11.33 26.91 -37.48
N TYR A 350 -11.33 26.84 -36.13
CA TYR A 350 -12.44 27.20 -35.27
C TYR A 350 -13.69 26.32 -35.48
N ASN A 351 -13.56 25.09 -35.96
CA ASN A 351 -14.63 24.11 -35.92
C ASN A 351 -14.65 23.47 -34.50
N LEU A 352 -15.87 23.19 -34.03
CA LEU A 352 -16.04 22.42 -32.77
C LEU A 352 -15.50 21.02 -32.92
N ILE A 353 -14.74 20.56 -31.93
CA ILE A 353 -14.16 19.23 -31.86
C ILE A 353 -14.78 18.40 -30.76
N ASP A 354 -14.48 17.10 -30.73
CA ASP A 354 -14.79 16.19 -29.63
C ASP A 354 -13.93 16.58 -28.40
N PRO A 355 -14.53 17.08 -27.30
CA PRO A 355 -13.79 17.56 -26.14
C PRO A 355 -13.36 16.45 -25.19
N THR A 356 -13.51 15.19 -25.57
CA THR A 356 -13.08 14.05 -24.77
C THR A 356 -11.61 14.18 -24.39
N GLN A 357 -11.33 14.06 -23.10
CA GLN A 357 -10.00 14.12 -22.54
C GLN A 357 -9.57 12.74 -22.06
N PHE A 358 -8.29 12.41 -22.24
CA PHE A 358 -7.67 11.23 -21.67
C PHE A 358 -6.27 11.54 -21.14
N TYR A 359 -5.84 10.72 -20.19
CA TYR A 359 -4.53 10.81 -19.55
C TYR A 359 -3.58 9.78 -20.13
N GLN A 360 -2.34 10.17 -20.37
CA GLN A 360 -1.22 9.26 -20.63
C GLN A 360 -0.07 9.56 -19.67
N GLY A 361 0.50 8.51 -19.08
CA GLY A 361 1.61 8.62 -18.14
C GLY A 361 2.71 7.59 -18.37
N ASP A 362 3.95 8.01 -18.18
CA ASP A 362 5.15 7.16 -18.13
C ASP A 362 5.98 7.57 -16.91
N ASP A 363 5.98 6.75 -15.87
CA ASP A 363 6.75 6.98 -14.65
C ASP A 363 7.94 6.02 -14.58
N SER A 364 9.11 6.56 -14.28
CA SER A 364 10.33 5.75 -14.17
C SER A 364 11.08 6.00 -12.87
N PHE A 365 11.19 4.94 -12.06
CA PHE A 365 11.92 4.95 -10.80
C PHE A 365 13.26 4.26 -10.92
N THR A 366 14.29 4.84 -10.29
CA THR A 366 15.59 4.21 -10.09
C THR A 366 15.98 4.39 -8.64
N LYS A 367 16.22 3.28 -7.93
CA LYS A 367 16.52 3.30 -6.50
C LYS A 367 17.79 2.51 -6.21
N TYR A 368 18.61 3.04 -5.29
CA TYR A 368 19.78 2.39 -4.71
C TYR A 368 19.64 2.44 -3.19
N SER A 369 19.79 1.30 -2.54
CA SER A 369 19.83 1.22 -1.08
C SER A 369 21.07 0.46 -0.63
N ASN A 370 21.66 0.90 0.47
CA ASN A 370 22.77 0.23 1.13
C ASN A 370 22.55 0.30 2.64
N GLU A 371 22.59 -0.83 3.29
CA GLU A 371 22.60 -0.95 4.75
C GLU A 371 23.83 -1.76 5.18
N PHE A 372 24.52 -1.28 6.17
CA PHE A 372 25.57 -1.99 6.84
C PHE A 372 25.26 -2.01 8.33
N ARG A 373 25.23 -3.18 8.95
CA ARG A 373 24.94 -3.32 10.37
C ARG A 373 25.82 -4.35 11.04
N ILE A 374 26.07 -4.12 12.32
CA ILE A 374 26.73 -5.04 13.23
C ILE A 374 25.84 -5.31 14.43
N SER A 375 25.84 -6.53 14.95
CA SER A 375 25.12 -6.92 16.14
C SER A 375 25.95 -7.79 17.06
N SER A 376 25.69 -7.64 18.37
CA SER A 376 26.31 -8.48 19.41
C SER A 376 25.58 -9.82 19.54
N PRO A 377 26.20 -10.85 20.12
CA PRO A 377 25.54 -12.10 20.45
C PRO A 377 24.30 -11.91 21.35
N GLN A 378 23.29 -12.76 21.14
CA GLN A 378 21.99 -12.67 21.85
C GLN A 378 22.06 -13.20 23.30
N ASP A 379 23.03 -14.07 23.60
CA ASP A 379 23.23 -14.69 24.91
C ASP A 379 23.83 -13.75 25.96
N LYS A 380 24.12 -12.49 25.62
CA LYS A 380 24.74 -11.53 26.52
C LYS A 380 23.71 -10.63 27.19
N ARG A 381 23.98 -10.28 28.45
CA ARG A 381 23.18 -9.34 29.24
C ARG A 381 23.09 -7.95 28.61
N LEU A 382 24.13 -7.52 27.90
CA LEU A 382 24.14 -6.30 27.08
C LEU A 382 24.23 -6.70 25.61
N ARG A 383 23.19 -6.34 24.84
CA ARG A 383 23.07 -6.62 23.40
C ARG A 383 22.90 -5.31 22.63
N PHE A 384 23.41 -5.26 21.42
CA PHE A 384 23.22 -4.08 20.58
C PHE A 384 23.12 -4.47 19.11
N VAL A 385 22.41 -3.63 18.36
CA VAL A 385 22.47 -3.50 16.89
C VAL A 385 22.89 -2.08 16.57
N ALA A 386 23.85 -1.88 15.68
CA ALA A 386 24.22 -0.56 15.18
C ALA A 386 24.44 -0.62 13.68
N GLY A 387 24.02 0.43 12.97
CA GLY A 387 24.13 0.41 11.52
C GLY A 387 24.17 1.78 10.86
N PHE A 388 24.52 1.72 9.60
CA PHE A 388 24.52 2.83 8.65
C PHE A 388 23.56 2.51 7.51
N PHE A 389 22.78 3.49 7.09
CA PHE A 389 21.82 3.35 6.00
C PHE A 389 21.98 4.49 5.00
N GLN A 390 21.92 4.16 3.72
CA GLN A 390 21.89 5.10 2.61
C GLN A 390 20.81 4.69 1.61
N ASN A 391 19.97 5.64 1.22
CA ASN A 391 18.97 5.47 0.16
C ASN A 391 19.05 6.63 -0.83
N TYR A 392 18.91 6.31 -2.11
CA TYR A 392 18.80 7.24 -3.21
C TYR A 392 17.69 6.78 -4.14
N GLN A 393 16.70 7.63 -4.40
CA GLN A 393 15.64 7.37 -5.37
C GLN A 393 15.56 8.53 -6.33
N ARG A 394 15.44 8.22 -7.60
CA ARG A 394 15.13 9.16 -8.68
C ARG A 394 13.85 8.72 -9.35
N HIS A 395 12.92 9.64 -9.53
CA HIS A 395 11.65 9.45 -10.19
C HIS A 395 11.53 10.47 -11.33
N PHE A 396 11.38 9.99 -12.55
CA PHE A 396 10.96 10.79 -13.71
C PHE A 396 9.45 10.64 -13.86
N ILE A 397 8.76 11.76 -13.93
CA ILE A 397 7.31 11.88 -14.00
C ILE A 397 7.00 12.48 -15.36
N HIS A 398 6.30 11.73 -16.20
CA HIS A 398 5.75 12.20 -17.48
C HIS A 398 4.24 11.97 -17.47
N GLN A 399 3.45 13.04 -17.59
CA GLN A 399 1.99 12.97 -17.61
C GLN A 399 1.46 13.96 -18.63
N GLN A 400 0.64 13.48 -19.56
CA GLN A 400 -0.06 14.28 -20.55
C GLN A 400 -1.57 14.11 -20.41
N TYR A 401 -2.30 15.22 -20.44
CA TYR A 401 -3.75 15.24 -20.63
C TYR A 401 -4.01 15.71 -22.04
N ILE A 402 -4.70 14.89 -22.81
CA ILE A 402 -4.80 15.01 -24.27
C ILE A 402 -6.25 15.26 -24.68
N VAL A 403 -6.46 16.25 -25.54
CA VAL A 403 -7.69 16.53 -26.27
C VAL A 403 -7.33 16.54 -27.75
N ARG A 404 -7.79 15.53 -28.51
CA ARG A 404 -7.40 15.37 -29.92
C ARG A 404 -7.91 16.49 -30.82
N ASP A 405 -7.08 16.88 -31.79
CA ASP A 405 -7.40 17.94 -32.78
C ASP A 405 -7.63 19.32 -32.15
N MET A 406 -7.11 19.57 -30.95
CA MET A 406 -7.23 20.82 -30.22
C MET A 406 -6.52 21.96 -30.97
N ASN A 407 -7.03 23.19 -30.83
CA ASN A 407 -6.40 24.38 -31.42
C ASN A 407 -4.97 24.55 -30.94
N SER A 408 -4.03 24.64 -31.88
CA SER A 408 -2.58 24.67 -31.61
C SER A 408 -2.11 25.83 -30.74
N ILE A 409 -2.89 26.92 -30.59
CA ILE A 409 -2.57 28.00 -29.65
C ILE A 409 -2.67 27.61 -28.16
N PHE A 410 -3.40 26.54 -27.88
CA PHE A 410 -3.58 25.99 -26.52
C PHE A 410 -2.71 24.78 -26.24
N GLU A 411 -2.09 24.20 -27.27
CA GLU A 411 -1.16 23.08 -27.11
C GLU A 411 0.13 23.52 -26.41
N ILE A 412 0.62 22.68 -25.52
CA ILE A 412 1.92 22.91 -24.88
C ILE A 412 3.02 22.81 -25.93
N THR A 413 3.95 23.76 -25.90
CA THR A 413 5.06 23.85 -26.88
C THR A 413 5.82 22.52 -27.01
N GLY A 414 5.75 21.93 -28.21
CA GLY A 414 6.39 20.64 -28.52
C GLY A 414 5.56 19.40 -28.17
N HIS A 415 4.32 19.54 -27.69
CA HIS A 415 3.41 18.46 -27.31
C HIS A 415 2.03 18.67 -27.97
N PRO A 416 1.84 18.18 -29.22
CA PRO A 416 0.56 18.30 -29.92
C PRO A 416 -0.58 17.70 -29.09
N ASP A 417 -1.78 18.27 -29.23
CA ASP A 417 -3.01 17.86 -28.54
C ASP A 417 -2.94 17.85 -26.99
N THR A 418 -1.84 18.31 -26.40
CA THR A 418 -1.64 18.27 -24.94
C THR A 418 -2.07 19.58 -24.30
N ILE A 419 -3.16 19.50 -23.51
CA ILE A 419 -3.71 20.63 -22.74
C ILE A 419 -2.96 20.83 -21.41
N TRP A 420 -2.48 19.76 -20.80
CA TRP A 420 -1.73 19.79 -19.56
C TRP A 420 -0.55 18.82 -19.60
N LEU A 421 0.61 19.27 -19.12
CA LEU A 421 1.84 18.49 -19.08
C LEU A 421 2.47 18.53 -17.68
N THR A 422 2.92 17.37 -17.22
CA THR A 422 3.87 17.22 -16.10
C THR A 422 5.13 16.55 -16.62
N GLU A 423 6.23 17.28 -16.69
CA GLU A 423 7.57 16.79 -17.01
C GLU A 423 8.51 17.13 -15.88
N GLN A 424 8.60 16.24 -14.89
CA GLN A 424 9.34 16.51 -13.66
C GLN A 424 10.31 15.40 -13.32
N LYS A 425 11.41 15.78 -12.68
CA LYS A 425 12.38 14.87 -12.08
C LYS A 425 12.41 15.12 -10.58
N ARG A 426 11.99 14.14 -9.81
CA ARG A 426 12.14 14.10 -8.36
C ARG A 426 13.37 13.32 -7.95
N THR A 427 14.06 13.76 -6.89
CA THR A 427 15.18 13.03 -6.28
C THR A 427 15.04 13.05 -4.77
N ASP A 428 15.01 11.87 -4.17
CA ASP A 428 15.01 11.68 -2.72
C ASP A 428 16.30 11.00 -2.28
N ARG A 429 16.92 11.53 -1.21
CA ARG A 429 18.13 10.98 -0.61
C ARG A 429 17.93 10.91 0.89
N ASP A 430 18.27 9.78 1.48
CA ASP A 430 18.25 9.55 2.92
C ASP A 430 19.59 8.94 3.36
N LEU A 431 20.12 9.47 4.45
CA LEU A 431 21.35 9.02 5.10
C LEU A 431 21.10 8.94 6.59
N ALA A 432 21.43 7.82 7.23
CA ALA A 432 21.20 7.65 8.65
C ALA A 432 22.24 6.78 9.34
N LEU A 433 22.40 7.04 10.63
CA LEU A 433 23.07 6.17 11.59
C LEU A 433 22.05 5.76 12.64
N PHE A 434 22.02 4.49 13.00
CA PHE A 434 21.09 3.98 14.00
C PHE A 434 21.77 3.00 14.95
N THR A 435 21.23 2.93 16.16
CA THR A 435 21.61 1.91 17.15
C THR A 435 20.42 1.58 18.04
N GLU A 436 20.35 0.33 18.45
CA GLU A 436 19.45 -0.15 19.48
C GLU A 436 20.23 -0.99 20.47
N VAL A 437 20.07 -0.73 21.76
CA VAL A 437 20.78 -1.39 22.86
C VAL A 437 19.75 -1.99 23.79
N ALA A 438 19.86 -3.30 24.06
CA ALA A 438 19.07 -4.01 25.04
C ALA A 438 19.94 -4.41 26.24
N PHE A 439 19.41 -4.23 27.46
CA PHE A 439 20.09 -4.55 28.70
C PHE A 439 19.16 -5.27 29.66
N ASP A 440 19.54 -6.49 30.06
CA ASP A 440 18.82 -7.26 31.06
C ASP A 440 19.09 -6.71 32.46
N ILE A 441 18.14 -5.96 33.01
CA ILE A 441 18.19 -5.41 34.37
C ILE A 441 18.20 -6.56 35.37
N THR A 442 17.33 -7.56 35.11
CA THR A 442 17.26 -8.86 35.83
C THR A 442 17.09 -9.96 34.78
N ASP A 443 17.08 -11.21 35.18
CA ASP A 443 16.81 -12.37 34.28
C ASP A 443 15.41 -12.33 33.62
N ARG A 444 14.52 -11.44 34.08
CA ARG A 444 13.12 -11.31 33.60
C ARG A 444 12.76 -9.88 33.18
N LEU A 445 13.64 -8.92 33.34
CA LEU A 445 13.36 -7.53 33.04
C LEU A 445 14.41 -6.97 32.10
N THR A 446 14.02 -6.67 30.87
CA THR A 446 14.88 -6.12 29.82
C THR A 446 14.47 -4.69 29.46
N LEU A 447 15.43 -3.78 29.42
CA LEU A 447 15.28 -2.43 28.89
C LEU A 447 15.94 -2.34 27.52
N THR A 448 15.19 -1.88 26.53
CA THR A 448 15.73 -1.59 25.18
C THR A 448 15.60 -0.10 24.88
N ALA A 449 16.66 0.50 24.37
CA ALA A 449 16.70 1.89 23.95
C ALA A 449 17.30 2.00 22.53
N GLY A 450 16.59 2.67 21.63
CA GLY A 450 17.00 2.88 20.25
C GLY A 450 16.99 4.35 19.86
N VAL A 451 17.93 4.72 18.99
CA VAL A 451 18.01 6.04 18.37
C VAL A 451 18.48 5.93 16.93
N ARG A 452 17.89 6.74 16.04
CA ARG A 452 18.36 6.96 14.67
C ARG A 452 18.50 8.44 14.41
N GLY A 453 19.69 8.90 14.07
CA GLY A 453 19.94 10.21 13.50
C GLY A 453 19.89 10.13 11.98
N TYR A 454 19.15 11.04 11.32
CA TYR A 454 18.98 11.03 9.88
C TYR A 454 19.16 12.41 9.25
N LYS A 455 19.47 12.38 7.94
CA LYS A 455 19.48 13.54 7.08
C LYS A 455 18.81 13.18 5.76
N TYR A 456 17.81 13.97 5.35
CA TYR A 456 17.19 13.79 4.04
C TYR A 456 17.35 15.01 3.15
N LYS A 457 17.21 14.78 1.85
CA LYS A 457 17.14 15.80 0.81
C LYS A 457 16.12 15.37 -0.23
N ASN A 458 15.08 16.20 -0.44
CA ASN A 458 14.13 16.07 -1.53
C ASN A 458 14.34 17.21 -2.53
N SER A 459 14.33 16.93 -3.83
CA SER A 459 14.33 17.96 -4.87
C SER A 459 13.35 17.60 -5.97
N LEU A 460 12.65 18.60 -6.49
CA LEU A 460 11.72 18.51 -7.60
C LEU A 460 12.04 19.62 -8.60
N VAL A 461 12.30 19.22 -9.86
CA VAL A 461 12.67 20.13 -10.95
C VAL A 461 11.93 19.75 -12.22
N GLY A 462 11.48 20.75 -13.02
CA GLY A 462 10.89 20.53 -14.33
C GLY A 462 9.72 21.47 -14.63
N PHE A 463 8.76 20.94 -15.37
CA PHE A 463 7.59 21.66 -15.84
C PHE A 463 6.30 21.04 -15.30
N PHE A 464 5.32 21.89 -14.98
CA PHE A 464 4.00 21.53 -14.54
C PHE A 464 2.98 22.56 -14.99
N GLY A 465 1.97 22.15 -15.78
CA GLY A 465 0.87 23.03 -16.18
C GLY A 465 0.56 23.04 -17.68
N TYR A 466 0.09 24.17 -18.17
CA TYR A 466 -0.53 24.39 -19.48
C TYR A 466 0.26 25.40 -20.32
N ASN A 467 -0.18 25.63 -21.58
CA ASN A 467 0.37 26.58 -22.51
C ASN A 467 0.26 28.04 -21.98
N ALA A 468 1.15 28.92 -22.42
CA ALA A 468 1.15 30.34 -22.05
C ALA A 468 -0.15 31.09 -22.42
N SER A 469 -0.88 30.61 -23.44
CA SER A 469 -2.16 31.20 -23.85
C SER A 469 -3.32 30.94 -22.91
N PHE A 470 -3.21 29.85 -22.12
CA PHE A 470 -4.05 29.60 -20.96
C PHE A 470 -3.52 30.30 -19.71
N SER A 471 -2.37 30.98 -19.82
CA SER A 471 -1.95 31.74 -18.66
C SER A 471 -3.13 32.59 -18.23
N PRO A 472 -3.84 32.21 -17.20
CA PRO A 472 -4.83 33.07 -16.66
C PRO A 472 -3.99 34.19 -16.06
N ASP A 473 -4.22 35.27 -16.55
CA ASP A 473 -4.69 36.29 -15.65
C ASP A 473 -5.88 35.66 -14.89
N VAL A 474 -5.59 34.69 -14.00
CA VAL A 474 -6.60 34.17 -13.07
C VAL A 474 -6.88 35.38 -12.19
N PHE A 475 -7.98 36.03 -12.51
CA PHE A 475 -8.60 36.88 -11.54
C PHE A 475 -8.98 35.95 -10.39
N ASP A 476 -8.33 36.09 -9.24
CA ASP A 476 -8.93 35.58 -8.02
C ASP A 476 -10.37 36.13 -7.94
N MET A 477 -11.19 35.56 -7.12
CA MET A 477 -12.57 36.02 -6.97
C MET A 477 -12.70 37.48 -6.49
N MET A 478 -11.57 38.18 -6.22
CA MET A 478 -11.46 39.61 -5.93
C MET A 478 -11.02 40.47 -7.13
N GLY A 479 -10.83 39.86 -8.33
CA GLY A 479 -10.36 40.57 -9.52
C GLY A 479 -8.87 40.92 -9.51
N MET A 480 -8.04 40.27 -8.66
CA MET A 480 -6.59 40.41 -8.66
C MET A 480 -5.90 39.31 -9.42
N PHE A 481 -4.83 39.69 -10.14
CA PHE A 481 -4.00 38.74 -10.88
C PHE A 481 -3.24 37.83 -9.92
N VAL A 482 -3.59 36.55 -9.85
CA VAL A 482 -2.79 35.56 -9.14
C VAL A 482 -2.09 34.67 -10.16
N ARG A 483 -0.78 34.79 -10.27
CA ARG A 483 0.05 33.80 -10.96
C ARG A 483 0.16 32.57 -10.07
N ASP A 484 -0.52 31.49 -10.44
CA ASP A 484 -0.52 30.25 -9.64
C ASP A 484 0.82 29.47 -9.71
N GLY A 485 1.78 29.93 -10.51
CA GLY A 485 3.10 29.31 -10.69
C GLY A 485 3.09 28.06 -11.56
N THR A 486 2.03 27.86 -12.37
CA THR A 486 1.91 26.76 -13.33
C THR A 486 2.07 27.26 -14.77
N GLY A 487 2.28 26.30 -15.70
CA GLY A 487 2.33 26.57 -17.13
C GLY A 487 3.58 27.28 -17.65
N GLU A 488 3.59 27.50 -18.96
CA GLU A 488 4.72 28.13 -19.67
C GLU A 488 4.96 29.59 -19.25
N ALA A 489 3.90 30.32 -18.90
CA ALA A 489 4.03 31.69 -18.45
C ALA A 489 4.82 31.79 -17.12
N ALA A 490 4.75 30.78 -16.27
CA ALA A 490 5.50 30.73 -15.01
C ALA A 490 7.00 30.44 -15.20
N CYS A 491 7.43 30.02 -16.36
CA CYS A 491 8.85 29.76 -16.64
C CYS A 491 9.73 31.01 -16.67
N ASN A 492 9.18 32.19 -16.93
CA ASN A 492 9.90 33.46 -16.98
C ASN A 492 11.16 33.40 -17.88
N GLY A 493 11.12 32.63 -18.98
CA GLY A 493 12.23 32.43 -19.88
C GLY A 493 13.30 31.42 -19.44
N ALA A 494 13.09 30.68 -18.36
CA ALA A 494 14.02 29.64 -17.92
C ALA A 494 14.04 28.48 -18.94
N PRO A 495 15.21 28.01 -19.38
CA PRO A 495 15.31 26.89 -20.33
C PRO A 495 14.88 25.56 -19.69
N PRO A 496 14.55 24.53 -20.50
CA PRO A 496 14.22 23.21 -19.99
C PRO A 496 15.44 22.54 -19.32
N ILE A 497 15.27 22.06 -18.09
CA ILE A 497 16.26 21.25 -17.34
C ILE A 497 15.95 19.76 -17.50
N VAL A 498 14.67 19.41 -17.53
CA VAL A 498 14.21 18.03 -17.77
C VAL A 498 14.01 17.85 -19.28
N PRO A 499 14.50 16.74 -19.88
CA PRO A 499 14.24 16.45 -21.29
C PRO A 499 12.73 16.47 -21.60
N ASN A 500 12.37 16.90 -22.80
CA ASN A 500 11.00 17.02 -23.32
C ASN A 500 10.12 18.07 -22.63
N SER A 501 10.58 18.77 -21.59
CA SER A 501 9.79 19.89 -21.05
C SER A 501 9.94 21.15 -21.94
N PRO A 502 8.88 21.96 -22.08
CA PRO A 502 8.96 23.20 -22.87
C PRO A 502 9.90 24.23 -22.23
N CYS A 503 9.93 24.27 -20.91
CA CYS A 503 10.75 25.15 -20.08
C CYS A 503 10.82 24.62 -18.63
N THR A 504 11.38 25.38 -17.71
CA THR A 504 11.43 25.04 -16.29
C THR A 504 10.66 26.06 -15.48
N ASN A 505 9.54 25.66 -14.83
CA ASN A 505 8.79 26.52 -13.91
C ASN A 505 8.94 26.08 -12.45
N LEU A 506 9.64 24.98 -12.18
CA LEU A 506 9.94 24.50 -10.84
C LEU A 506 11.40 24.02 -10.75
N ASP A 507 12.16 24.54 -9.80
CA ASP A 507 13.47 24.01 -9.37
C ASP A 507 13.65 24.31 -7.88
N ARG A 508 13.23 23.35 -7.05
CA ARG A 508 13.25 23.50 -5.60
C ARG A 508 13.87 22.31 -4.89
N THR A 509 14.45 22.58 -3.75
CA THR A 509 15.08 21.57 -2.89
C THR A 509 14.74 21.83 -1.43
N VAL A 510 14.31 20.78 -0.74
CA VAL A 510 14.16 20.73 0.72
C VAL A 510 15.19 19.78 1.29
N LYS A 511 15.76 20.12 2.41
CA LYS A 511 16.70 19.26 3.17
C LYS A 511 16.51 19.53 4.64
N ASP A 512 16.54 18.47 5.44
CA ASP A 512 16.46 18.59 6.88
C ASP A 512 17.20 17.43 7.57
N THR A 513 17.31 17.51 8.88
CA THR A 513 17.92 16.53 9.78
C THR A 513 17.01 16.32 10.97
N GLY A 514 17.00 15.11 11.51
CA GLY A 514 16.21 14.80 12.69
C GLY A 514 16.62 13.50 13.33
N GLU A 515 15.83 13.09 14.31
CA GLU A 515 16.08 11.85 15.05
C GLU A 515 14.76 11.14 15.36
N THR A 516 14.82 9.81 15.49
CA THR A 516 13.71 8.98 16.01
C THR A 516 14.21 8.17 17.19
N HIS A 517 13.28 7.87 18.11
CA HIS A 517 13.60 7.22 19.36
C HIS A 517 12.68 6.03 19.61
N LYS A 518 13.22 5.02 20.34
CA LYS A 518 12.45 3.89 20.88
C LYS A 518 12.94 3.61 22.30
N PHE A 519 11.99 3.41 23.20
CA PHE A 519 12.24 2.86 24.53
C PHE A 519 11.22 1.75 24.77
N ASN A 520 11.72 0.59 25.15
CA ASN A 520 10.88 -0.56 25.44
C ASN A 520 11.32 -1.16 26.78
N LEU A 521 10.36 -1.55 27.60
CA LEU A 521 10.56 -2.31 28.82
C LEU A 521 9.75 -3.59 28.71
N THR A 522 10.46 -4.72 28.73
CA THR A 522 9.87 -6.06 28.64
C THR A 522 10.01 -6.78 29.98
N TYR A 523 8.94 -7.46 30.42
CA TYR A 523 8.94 -8.30 31.59
C TYR A 523 8.44 -9.71 31.26
N ASP A 524 9.31 -10.70 31.41
CA ASP A 524 9.00 -12.10 31.23
C ASP A 524 8.35 -12.62 32.53
N VAL A 525 7.04 -12.88 32.46
CA VAL A 525 6.25 -13.42 33.57
C VAL A 525 6.71 -14.85 33.85
N ASP A 526 6.83 -15.64 32.81
CA ASP A 526 7.42 -16.98 32.76
C ASP A 526 8.04 -17.20 31.36
N ASP A 527 8.47 -18.42 31.04
CA ASP A 527 9.15 -18.73 29.74
C ASP A 527 8.19 -18.62 28.55
N ASP A 528 6.86 -18.68 28.78
CA ASP A 528 5.84 -18.67 27.73
C ASP A 528 5.03 -17.37 27.70
N LYS A 529 5.27 -16.43 28.62
CA LYS A 529 4.44 -15.23 28.78
C LYS A 529 5.27 -13.98 29.06
N MET A 530 5.10 -12.97 28.23
CA MET A 530 5.67 -11.66 28.45
C MET A 530 4.64 -10.53 28.38
N ILE A 531 4.95 -9.45 29.07
CA ILE A 531 4.29 -8.15 28.94
C ILE A 531 5.34 -7.09 28.61
N TYR A 532 4.92 -6.08 27.83
CA TYR A 532 5.84 -5.01 27.48
C TYR A 532 5.15 -3.65 27.42
N VAL A 533 5.94 -2.59 27.53
CA VAL A 533 5.54 -1.22 27.23
C VAL A 533 6.57 -0.56 26.31
N THR A 534 6.07 0.15 25.28
CA THR A 534 6.91 0.78 24.27
C THR A 534 6.53 2.24 24.08
N TYR A 535 7.54 3.10 24.02
CA TYR A 535 7.50 4.42 23.44
C TYR A 535 8.29 4.38 22.14
N SER A 536 7.70 4.82 21.02
CA SER A 536 8.41 4.88 19.72
C SER A 536 7.97 6.07 18.89
N THR A 537 8.87 6.55 18.03
CA THR A 537 8.59 7.62 17.08
C THR A 537 8.87 7.19 15.64
N GLY A 538 8.09 7.73 14.72
CA GLY A 538 8.27 7.57 13.29
C GLY A 538 8.04 8.88 12.56
N PHE A 539 8.54 9.01 11.34
CA PHE A 539 8.42 10.23 10.55
C PHE A 539 8.31 9.93 9.06
N ARG A 540 7.73 10.89 8.31
CA ARG A 540 7.91 11.00 6.86
C ARG A 540 8.69 12.29 6.56
N PRO A 541 9.64 12.26 5.61
CA PRO A 541 10.34 13.46 5.18
C PRO A 541 9.40 14.51 4.59
N GLY A 542 9.71 15.76 4.81
CA GLY A 542 9.10 16.86 4.08
C GLY A 542 9.56 16.87 2.61
N GLY A 543 8.86 17.64 1.78
CA GLY A 543 9.16 17.69 0.35
C GLY A 543 8.67 18.97 -0.33
N VAL A 544 8.80 18.96 -1.65
CA VAL A 544 8.46 20.09 -2.52
C VAL A 544 7.08 19.86 -3.14
N ASN A 545 6.17 20.83 -3.02
CA ASN A 545 4.94 20.86 -3.82
C ASN A 545 5.25 21.06 -5.30
N ARG A 546 4.43 20.47 -6.18
CA ARG A 546 4.64 20.53 -7.63
C ARG A 546 4.35 21.89 -8.26
N ARG A 547 3.63 22.78 -7.58
CA ARG A 547 3.45 24.18 -7.96
C ARG A 547 4.55 25.05 -7.40
N GLY A 548 5.13 25.90 -8.26
CA GLY A 548 6.23 26.77 -7.87
C GLY A 548 5.87 27.86 -6.85
N THR A 549 4.61 28.23 -6.71
CA THR A 549 4.14 29.24 -5.72
C THR A 549 3.86 28.66 -4.35
N LEU A 550 3.59 27.36 -4.24
CA LEU A 550 3.30 26.74 -2.95
C LEU A 550 4.57 26.55 -2.09
N PRO A 551 4.44 26.69 -0.77
CA PRO A 551 5.54 26.38 0.14
C PRO A 551 5.85 24.88 0.12
N PRO A 552 7.09 24.48 0.45
CA PRO A 552 7.39 23.10 0.77
C PRO A 552 6.57 22.62 1.97
N TYR A 553 6.14 21.36 1.95
CA TYR A 553 5.55 20.74 3.13
C TYR A 553 6.66 20.21 4.06
N VAL A 554 6.41 20.28 5.38
CA VAL A 554 7.36 19.84 6.40
C VAL A 554 7.23 18.35 6.72
N ALA A 555 8.24 17.78 7.40
CA ALA A 555 8.16 16.41 7.91
C ALA A 555 7.03 16.29 8.94
N ASP A 556 6.31 15.18 8.92
CA ASP A 556 5.32 14.83 9.93
C ASP A 556 5.87 13.77 10.91
N GLU A 557 5.39 13.79 12.13
CA GLU A 557 5.83 12.93 13.22
C GLU A 557 4.69 12.12 13.82
N LEU A 558 4.90 10.82 13.99
CA LEU A 558 4.03 9.92 14.73
C LEU A 558 4.70 9.50 16.03
N VAL A 559 4.08 9.79 17.16
CA VAL A 559 4.50 9.37 18.51
C VAL A 559 3.55 8.27 18.98
N ASN A 560 4.08 7.13 19.38
CA ASN A 560 3.33 5.96 19.83
C ASN A 560 3.66 5.58 21.28
N TYR A 561 2.64 5.30 22.05
CA TYR A 561 2.70 4.67 23.38
C TYR A 561 1.92 3.38 23.28
N GLU A 562 2.55 2.26 23.61
CA GLU A 562 1.99 0.92 23.45
C GLU A 562 2.20 0.10 24.70
N GLY A 563 1.22 -0.69 25.08
CA GLY A 563 1.35 -1.74 26.09
C GLY A 563 0.78 -3.03 25.55
N GLY A 564 1.57 -4.10 25.56
CA GLY A 564 1.18 -5.36 24.97
C GLY A 564 1.56 -6.56 25.79
N PHE A 565 1.06 -7.71 25.35
CA PHE A 565 1.34 -9.01 25.94
C PHE A 565 1.47 -10.07 24.85
N LYS A 566 2.29 -11.08 25.11
CA LYS A 566 2.41 -12.30 24.33
C LYS A 566 2.34 -13.49 25.26
N THR A 567 1.49 -14.46 24.93
CA THR A 567 1.23 -15.59 25.80
C THR A 567 1.05 -16.87 25.00
N ALA A 568 1.70 -17.92 25.45
CA ALA A 568 1.50 -19.28 25.00
C ALA A 568 1.07 -20.16 26.18
N TRP A 569 0.19 -21.11 25.95
CA TRP A 569 -0.43 -21.96 26.97
C TRP A 569 -0.45 -23.40 26.49
N SER A 570 -0.31 -24.35 27.45
CA SER A 570 -0.45 -25.78 27.21
C SER A 570 0.49 -26.28 26.10
N ASP A 571 1.79 -26.00 26.22
CA ASP A 571 2.82 -26.37 25.25
C ASP A 571 2.48 -25.83 23.82
N ASN A 572 2.15 -24.52 23.74
CA ASN A 572 1.78 -23.82 22.50
C ASN A 572 0.46 -24.28 21.85
N GLN A 573 -0.42 -25.01 22.51
CA GLN A 573 -1.76 -25.32 21.98
C GLN A 573 -2.63 -24.07 21.81
N PHE A 574 -2.44 -23.06 22.64
CA PHE A 574 -3.16 -21.81 22.59
C PHE A 574 -2.19 -20.63 22.71
N ILE A 575 -2.12 -19.84 21.68
CA ILE A 575 -1.34 -18.60 21.61
C ILE A 575 -2.31 -17.44 21.54
N LEU A 576 -2.08 -16.42 22.37
CA LEU A 576 -2.84 -15.18 22.38
C LEU A 576 -1.89 -14.00 22.59
N ASN A 577 -1.86 -13.09 21.61
CA ASN A 577 -1.09 -11.86 21.65
C ASN A 577 -2.02 -10.65 21.54
N GLY A 578 -1.61 -9.52 22.10
CA GLY A 578 -2.39 -8.29 21.97
C GLY A 578 -1.63 -7.05 22.40
N ALA A 579 -2.08 -5.91 21.87
CA ALA A 579 -1.50 -4.61 22.17
C ALA A 579 -2.56 -3.52 22.23
N PHE A 580 -2.49 -2.69 23.26
CA PHE A 580 -3.17 -1.40 23.35
C PHE A 580 -2.20 -0.32 22.90
N PHE A 581 -2.66 0.61 22.07
CA PHE A 581 -1.83 1.70 21.59
C PHE A 581 -2.57 3.04 21.66
N TRP A 582 -1.78 4.10 21.86
CA TRP A 582 -2.20 5.47 21.79
C TRP A 582 -1.17 6.28 21.02
N GLN A 583 -1.61 6.90 19.92
CA GLN A 583 -0.75 7.59 18.98
C GLN A 583 -1.14 9.06 18.88
N LYS A 584 -0.13 9.93 18.78
CA LYS A 584 -0.26 11.32 18.38
C LYS A 584 0.42 11.53 17.05
N TRP A 585 -0.34 11.99 16.07
CA TRP A 585 0.17 12.35 14.75
C TRP A 585 0.17 13.86 14.60
N LYS A 586 1.36 14.43 14.39
CA LYS A 586 1.59 15.89 14.33
C LYS A 586 1.94 16.28 12.91
N ASP A 587 1.45 17.44 12.47
CA ASP A 587 1.75 18.09 11.20
C ASP A 587 1.61 17.13 10.00
N PHE A 588 0.60 16.23 10.06
CA PHE A 588 0.49 15.17 9.09
C PHE A 588 0.27 15.71 7.66
N GLN A 589 1.03 15.15 6.72
CA GLN A 589 0.96 15.52 5.32
C GLN A 589 -0.32 14.95 4.72
N PHE A 590 -1.18 15.81 4.23
CA PHE A 590 -2.45 15.46 3.62
C PHE A 590 -2.58 16.11 2.25
N PRO A 591 -2.86 15.33 1.18
CA PRO A 591 -3.16 15.88 -0.14
C PRO A 591 -4.58 16.43 -0.14
N ILE A 592 -4.75 17.62 -0.67
CA ILE A 592 -6.03 18.26 -0.88
C ILE A 592 -6.14 18.74 -2.32
N LEU A 593 -7.35 18.81 -2.83
CA LEU A 593 -7.62 19.49 -4.08
C LEU A 593 -7.75 20.99 -3.77
N GLY A 594 -6.75 21.78 -4.14
CA GLY A 594 -6.73 23.23 -3.93
C GLY A 594 -7.87 23.94 -4.67
N GLN A 595 -8.14 25.18 -4.29
CA GLN A 595 -9.23 26.01 -4.88
C GLN A 595 -9.14 26.15 -6.42
N ASN A 596 -7.94 26.02 -6.98
CA ASN A 596 -7.70 26.04 -8.43
C ASN A 596 -7.86 24.67 -9.13
N GLY A 597 -8.40 23.67 -8.44
CA GLY A 597 -8.58 22.32 -8.99
C GLY A 597 -7.30 21.47 -9.09
N LEU A 598 -6.20 21.91 -8.49
CA LEU A 598 -4.92 21.19 -8.51
C LEU A 598 -4.61 20.59 -7.14
N THR A 599 -4.16 19.35 -7.11
CA THR A 599 -3.75 18.70 -5.87
C THR A 599 -2.48 19.33 -5.30
N GLU A 600 -2.51 19.64 -4.01
CA GLU A 600 -1.40 20.14 -3.23
C GLU A 600 -1.27 19.36 -1.91
N ILE A 601 -0.06 19.35 -1.34
CA ILE A 601 0.19 18.69 -0.06
C ILE A 601 0.31 19.77 0.99
N GLN A 602 -0.55 19.68 1.99
CA GLN A 602 -0.51 20.56 3.17
C GLN A 602 -0.21 19.73 4.42
N ASN A 603 0.34 20.38 5.43
CA ASN A 603 0.46 19.80 6.76
C ASN A 603 -0.81 20.09 7.54
N ALA A 604 -1.65 19.08 7.74
CA ALA A 604 -2.82 19.17 8.60
C ALA A 604 -2.41 19.25 10.07
N ALA A 605 -3.30 19.74 10.95
CA ALA A 605 -2.92 20.10 12.29
C ALA A 605 -2.42 18.95 13.18
N GLN A 606 -3.31 18.14 13.72
CA GLN A 606 -2.97 17.03 14.61
C GLN A 606 -4.11 16.01 14.67
N ALA A 607 -3.74 14.74 14.80
CA ALA A 607 -4.68 13.65 15.03
C ALA A 607 -4.28 12.82 16.25
N ARG A 608 -5.27 12.16 16.85
CA ARG A 608 -5.11 11.15 17.89
C ARG A 608 -5.68 9.85 17.38
N ILE A 609 -4.95 8.76 17.58
CA ILE A 609 -5.42 7.42 17.27
C ILE A 609 -5.25 6.55 18.51
N PHE A 610 -6.30 5.83 18.86
CA PHE A 610 -6.33 4.93 20.00
C PHE A 610 -6.91 3.58 19.56
N GLY A 611 -6.34 2.48 20.02
CA GLY A 611 -6.86 1.18 19.64
C GLY A 611 -6.34 0.01 20.46
N PHE A 612 -6.93 -1.13 20.14
CA PHE A 612 -6.52 -2.45 20.62
C PHE A 612 -6.50 -3.41 19.44
N GLU A 613 -5.47 -4.23 19.36
CA GLU A 613 -5.36 -5.30 18.36
C GLU A 613 -4.95 -6.59 19.06
N ALA A 614 -5.41 -7.71 18.55
CA ALA A 614 -5.06 -9.02 19.07
C ALA A 614 -5.10 -10.08 17.96
N ASP A 615 -4.26 -11.09 18.12
CA ASP A 615 -4.25 -12.32 17.34
C ASP A 615 -4.26 -13.54 18.25
N MET A 616 -4.87 -14.62 17.76
CA MET A 616 -4.92 -15.90 18.46
C MET A 616 -4.75 -17.07 17.50
N THR A 617 -4.13 -18.14 17.99
CA THR A 617 -4.14 -19.45 17.36
C THR A 617 -4.42 -20.50 18.43
N TRP A 618 -5.37 -21.40 18.14
CA TRP A 618 -5.79 -22.46 19.05
C TRP A 618 -5.87 -23.78 18.31
N ALA A 619 -5.04 -24.74 18.71
CA ALA A 619 -4.99 -26.10 18.18
C ALA A 619 -5.33 -27.09 19.33
N PRO A 620 -6.62 -27.30 19.68
CA PRO A 620 -7.00 -28.21 20.74
C PRO A 620 -6.73 -29.69 20.44
N THR A 621 -6.52 -30.01 19.16
CA THR A 621 -6.14 -31.34 18.67
C THR A 621 -5.26 -31.21 17.45
N ASP A 622 -4.49 -32.25 17.10
CA ASP A 622 -3.66 -32.28 15.87
C ASP A 622 -4.46 -32.15 14.56
N ARG A 623 -5.77 -32.09 14.65
CA ARG A 623 -6.66 -32.06 13.49
C ARG A 623 -7.49 -30.78 13.37
N PHE A 624 -7.49 -29.96 14.38
CA PHE A 624 -8.32 -28.77 14.37
C PHE A 624 -7.52 -27.56 14.80
N THR A 625 -7.48 -26.57 13.93
CA THR A 625 -6.87 -25.26 14.21
C THR A 625 -7.90 -24.15 14.01
N LEU A 626 -7.98 -23.26 15.00
CA LEU A 626 -8.73 -22.02 14.93
C LEU A 626 -7.76 -20.86 15.05
N SER A 627 -7.66 -20.04 14.04
CA SER A 627 -6.83 -18.82 14.05
C SER A 627 -7.66 -17.60 13.74
N GLY A 628 -7.35 -16.47 14.38
CA GLY A 628 -8.07 -15.24 14.14
C GLY A 628 -7.30 -14.04 14.62
N ALA A 629 -7.65 -12.88 14.07
CA ALA A 629 -7.09 -11.61 14.48
C ALA A 629 -8.13 -10.51 14.35
N PHE A 630 -8.07 -9.48 15.21
CA PHE A 630 -8.95 -8.34 15.10
C PHE A 630 -8.29 -7.05 15.60
N SER A 631 -8.84 -5.92 15.16
CA SER A 631 -8.49 -4.60 15.66
C SER A 631 -9.74 -3.76 15.94
N VAL A 632 -9.63 -2.92 16.97
CA VAL A 632 -10.59 -1.86 17.28
C VAL A 632 -9.82 -0.55 17.31
N ILE A 633 -10.17 0.40 16.43
CA ILE A 633 -9.42 1.64 16.25
C ILE A 633 -10.38 2.82 16.27
N ASP A 634 -9.99 3.88 17.01
CA ASP A 634 -10.65 5.18 17.03
C ASP A 634 -9.63 6.26 16.70
N GLY A 635 -9.72 6.84 15.49
CA GLY A 635 -8.84 7.89 14.98
C GLY A 635 -9.62 9.17 14.69
N GLN A 636 -9.16 10.33 15.19
CA GLN A 636 -9.82 11.61 14.96
C GLN A 636 -8.85 12.77 15.02
N LEU A 637 -9.23 13.87 14.36
CA LEU A 637 -8.55 15.15 14.49
C LEU A 637 -8.65 15.68 15.92
N THR A 638 -7.58 16.27 16.43
CA THR A 638 -7.55 16.97 17.75
C THR A 638 -7.49 18.48 17.61
N LYS A 639 -7.29 18.98 16.40
CA LYS A 639 -7.33 20.39 16.03
C LYS A 639 -8.10 20.54 14.72
N ASN A 640 -8.59 21.74 14.43
CA ASN A 640 -9.24 22.02 13.15
C ASN A 640 -8.22 21.95 12.00
N PHE A 641 -8.67 21.51 10.84
CA PHE A 641 -7.97 21.63 9.57
C PHE A 641 -8.69 22.65 8.69
N CYS A 642 -7.98 23.67 8.22
CA CYS A 642 -8.59 24.84 7.57
C CYS A 642 -8.39 24.86 6.06
N GLY A 643 -7.42 24.13 5.54
CA GLY A 643 -7.17 24.02 4.10
C GLY A 643 -6.64 25.28 3.41
N PHE A 644 -6.62 26.42 4.10
CA PHE A 644 -6.24 27.70 3.52
C PHE A 644 -4.75 27.97 3.71
N VAL A 645 -4.14 28.50 2.67
CA VAL A 645 -2.83 29.15 2.76
C VAL A 645 -3.10 30.64 2.95
N ASP A 646 -2.60 31.22 4.02
CA ASP A 646 -2.73 32.65 4.27
C ASP A 646 -2.06 33.47 3.14
N GLU A 647 -2.22 34.81 3.17
CA GLU A 647 -1.61 35.74 2.19
C GLU A 647 -0.06 35.65 2.12
N ASN A 648 0.57 35.01 3.12
CA ASN A 648 2.01 34.71 3.18
C ASN A 648 2.36 33.29 2.75
N LEU A 649 1.41 32.49 2.23
CA LEU A 649 1.56 31.09 1.85
C LEU A 649 1.93 30.17 3.03
N VAL A 650 1.56 30.54 4.26
CA VAL A 650 1.71 29.67 5.44
C VAL A 650 0.42 28.88 5.62
N SER A 651 0.53 27.55 5.68
CA SER A 651 -0.61 26.70 6.04
C SER A 651 -0.99 27.00 7.49
N GLU A 652 -2.16 27.59 7.72
CA GLU A 652 -2.69 27.78 9.07
C GLU A 652 -3.14 26.44 9.63
N THR A 653 -2.44 25.96 10.64
CA THR A 653 -2.74 24.71 11.36
C THR A 653 -3.66 24.91 12.56
N ASP A 654 -4.04 26.12 12.87
CA ASP A 654 -4.79 26.49 14.09
C ASP A 654 -5.81 27.57 13.77
N CYS A 655 -6.72 27.31 12.80
CA CYS A 655 -7.78 28.28 12.50
C CYS A 655 -8.74 28.40 13.69
N PRO A 656 -9.13 29.61 14.09
CA PRO A 656 -10.26 29.84 14.99
C PRO A 656 -11.50 29.17 14.38
N GLN A 657 -12.52 28.89 15.18
CA GLN A 657 -13.77 28.21 14.75
C GLN A 657 -14.52 28.87 13.59
N ALA A 658 -14.01 30.00 13.13
CA ALA A 658 -14.54 30.74 12.01
C ALA A 658 -13.42 31.60 11.39
N VAL A 659 -13.13 31.43 10.12
CA VAL A 659 -12.26 32.34 9.33
C VAL A 659 -13.17 33.24 8.52
N ASP A 660 -12.87 34.53 8.47
CA ASP A 660 -13.58 35.46 7.57
C ASP A 660 -13.52 34.89 6.14
N ASN A 661 -14.68 34.72 5.52
CA ASN A 661 -14.76 34.29 4.13
C ASN A 661 -14.29 35.47 3.23
N PRO A 662 -13.09 35.37 2.62
CA PRO A 662 -12.61 36.43 1.74
C PRO A 662 -13.46 36.62 0.45
N LEU A 663 -14.44 35.74 0.24
CA LEU A 663 -15.33 35.74 -0.93
C LEU A 663 -16.68 36.43 -0.69
N THR A 664 -16.98 36.81 0.55
CA THR A 664 -18.19 37.54 0.91
C THR A 664 -17.80 38.83 1.58
N ASP A 665 -18.56 39.91 1.34
CA ASP A 665 -18.33 41.26 1.87
C ASP A 665 -18.41 41.28 3.41
N GLY A 666 -17.51 40.58 4.08
CA GLY A 666 -17.04 40.91 5.41
C GLY A 666 -17.72 40.28 6.63
N ASP A 667 -18.71 39.36 6.52
CA ASP A 667 -19.40 38.86 7.72
C ASP A 667 -19.75 37.34 7.70
N GLU A 668 -19.33 36.56 6.71
CA GLU A 668 -19.53 35.12 6.71
C GLU A 668 -18.20 34.39 7.01
N THR A 669 -18.17 33.74 8.17
CA THR A 669 -17.07 32.90 8.59
C THR A 669 -17.17 31.53 7.92
N LEU A 670 -16.14 31.09 7.18
CA LEU A 670 -16.07 29.76 6.66
C LEU A 670 -15.80 28.77 7.81
N PRO A 671 -16.55 27.66 7.89
CA PRO A 671 -16.20 26.59 8.82
C PRO A 671 -14.86 25.95 8.40
N PRO A 672 -14.10 25.34 9.35
CA PRO A 672 -12.93 24.55 8.98
C PRO A 672 -13.30 23.46 7.99
N GLU A 673 -12.42 23.13 7.04
CA GLU A 673 -12.62 22.04 6.08
C GLU A 673 -12.80 20.70 6.78
N ALA A 674 -12.10 20.49 7.92
CA ALA A 674 -12.35 19.38 8.84
C ALA A 674 -12.22 19.87 10.28
N PRO A 675 -13.32 19.97 11.06
CA PRO A 675 -13.28 20.42 12.45
C PRO A 675 -12.60 19.39 13.38
N SER A 676 -12.10 19.84 14.53
CA SER A 676 -11.63 18.97 15.61
C SER A 676 -12.71 17.96 16.00
N GLY A 677 -12.33 16.69 16.15
CA GLY A 677 -13.24 15.56 16.38
C GLY A 677 -13.69 14.83 15.11
N THR A 678 -13.35 15.34 13.91
CA THR A 678 -13.61 14.62 12.65
C THR A 678 -12.86 13.27 12.65
N PRO A 679 -13.55 12.14 12.40
CA PRO A 679 -12.92 10.84 12.26
C PRO A 679 -11.95 10.81 11.06
N LEU A 680 -10.86 10.07 11.19
CA LEU A 680 -9.94 9.84 10.06
C LEU A 680 -10.61 8.93 9.01
N PRO A 681 -10.42 9.20 7.70
CA PRO A 681 -11.02 8.42 6.63
C PRO A 681 -10.40 7.01 6.52
N VAL A 682 -11.16 6.07 5.94
CA VAL A 682 -10.70 4.67 5.68
C VAL A 682 -10.24 3.93 6.96
N VAL A 683 -10.74 4.38 8.12
CA VAL A 683 -10.46 3.76 9.43
C VAL A 683 -11.75 3.13 9.96
N PRO A 684 -12.01 1.84 9.70
CA PRO A 684 -13.13 1.16 10.32
C PRO A 684 -12.88 0.99 11.81
N ARG A 685 -13.90 1.23 12.65
CA ARG A 685 -13.77 1.02 14.10
C ARG A 685 -13.49 -0.41 14.50
N PHE A 686 -13.88 -1.37 13.68
CA PHE A 686 -13.61 -2.79 13.87
C PHE A 686 -13.23 -3.42 12.55
N LYS A 687 -12.17 -4.22 12.56
CA LYS A 687 -11.79 -5.13 11.48
C LYS A 687 -11.35 -6.45 12.10
N GLY A 688 -11.70 -7.59 11.49
CA GLY A 688 -11.31 -8.89 12.03
C GLY A 688 -11.47 -10.03 11.05
N THR A 689 -10.76 -11.12 11.36
CA THR A 689 -10.80 -12.38 10.61
C THR A 689 -10.81 -13.57 11.58
N LEU A 690 -11.42 -14.65 11.15
CA LEU A 690 -11.46 -15.93 11.87
C LEU A 690 -11.41 -17.06 10.85
N THR A 691 -10.45 -17.98 10.98
CA THR A 691 -10.26 -19.16 10.12
C THR A 691 -10.30 -20.42 10.98
N ALA A 692 -11.09 -21.40 10.56
CA ALA A 692 -11.15 -22.73 11.16
C ALA A 692 -10.74 -23.77 10.11
N ARG A 693 -9.79 -24.63 10.45
CA ARG A 693 -9.30 -25.72 9.62
C ARG A 693 -9.44 -27.06 10.37
N TYR A 694 -9.95 -28.07 9.68
CA TYR A 694 -10.09 -29.43 10.20
C TYR A 694 -9.46 -30.42 9.25
N GLU A 695 -8.48 -31.19 9.73
CA GLU A 695 -7.73 -32.18 8.99
C GLU A 695 -8.16 -33.60 9.40
N PHE A 696 -8.30 -34.47 8.43
CA PHE A 696 -8.72 -35.85 8.67
C PHE A 696 -8.20 -36.82 7.61
N PRO A 697 -7.97 -38.10 7.97
CA PRO A 697 -7.60 -39.12 6.98
C PRO A 697 -8.83 -39.52 6.13
N LEU A 698 -8.64 -39.58 4.80
CA LEU A 698 -9.61 -40.08 3.84
C LEU A 698 -9.02 -41.34 3.11
N GLY A 699 -9.12 -42.50 3.76
CA GLY A 699 -8.42 -43.69 3.32
C GLY A 699 -6.91 -43.55 3.49
N GLU A 700 -6.17 -43.58 2.37
CA GLU A 700 -4.70 -43.39 2.33
C GLU A 700 -4.30 -41.93 2.07
N PHE A 701 -5.27 -41.03 1.96
CA PHE A 701 -5.03 -39.59 1.70
C PHE A 701 -5.22 -38.79 2.98
N GLY A 702 -4.46 -37.71 3.13
CA GLY A 702 -4.78 -36.61 4.02
C GLY A 702 -5.84 -35.73 3.37
N ALA A 703 -6.79 -35.24 4.15
CA ALA A 703 -7.84 -34.33 3.68
C ALA A 703 -8.06 -33.20 4.67
N HIS A 704 -8.50 -32.06 4.17
CA HIS A 704 -8.88 -30.93 5.03
C HIS A 704 -10.18 -30.25 4.58
N LEU A 705 -10.82 -29.59 5.53
CA LEU A 705 -11.88 -28.61 5.31
C LEU A 705 -11.48 -27.31 6.01
N GLN A 706 -11.62 -26.20 5.32
CA GLN A 706 -11.30 -24.88 5.88
C GLN A 706 -12.43 -23.90 5.61
N GLY A 707 -12.69 -23.01 6.55
CA GLY A 707 -13.59 -21.87 6.38
C GLY A 707 -13.00 -20.64 7.04
N SER A 708 -13.03 -19.51 6.33
CA SER A 708 -12.55 -18.22 6.80
C SER A 708 -13.66 -17.18 6.70
N VAL A 709 -13.76 -16.30 7.69
CA VAL A 709 -14.67 -15.16 7.69
C VAL A 709 -13.86 -13.91 8.01
N SER A 710 -13.95 -12.91 7.15
CA SER A 710 -13.32 -11.62 7.35
C SER A 710 -14.32 -10.49 7.18
N GLY A 711 -14.14 -9.38 7.90
CA GLY A 711 -15.03 -8.25 7.77
C GLY A 711 -14.54 -7.01 8.50
N GLN A 712 -15.18 -5.90 8.15
CA GLN A 712 -14.91 -4.61 8.80
C GLN A 712 -16.19 -3.79 8.99
N GLY A 713 -16.16 -2.86 9.95
CA GLY A 713 -17.20 -1.86 10.17
C GLY A 713 -17.19 -0.78 9.09
N SER A 714 -18.18 0.09 9.12
CA SER A 714 -18.21 1.28 8.26
C SER A 714 -17.09 2.26 8.63
N SER A 715 -16.62 3.03 7.63
CA SER A 715 -15.62 4.09 7.80
C SER A 715 -15.95 5.32 6.97
N PRO A 716 -15.54 6.54 7.38
CA PRO A 716 -15.70 7.73 6.56
C PRO A 716 -14.90 7.60 5.24
N SER A 717 -15.46 8.11 4.13
CA SER A 717 -14.78 8.08 2.82
C SER A 717 -13.77 9.22 2.66
N SER A 718 -13.98 10.37 3.32
CA SER A 718 -13.08 11.55 3.24
C SER A 718 -12.85 12.20 4.61
N LEU A 719 -11.75 12.93 4.73
CA LEU A 719 -11.45 13.80 5.88
C LEU A 719 -12.23 15.12 5.79
N LEU A 720 -12.40 15.67 4.58
CA LEU A 720 -13.03 16.95 4.36
C LEU A 720 -14.55 16.88 4.57
N ALA A 721 -15.13 17.80 5.35
CA ALA A 721 -16.52 17.75 5.73
C ALA A 721 -17.49 17.79 4.53
N VAL A 722 -17.16 18.59 3.51
CA VAL A 722 -17.96 18.70 2.27
C VAL A 722 -17.90 17.39 1.47
N ASP A 723 -16.72 16.83 1.32
CA ASP A 723 -16.52 15.56 0.61
C ASP A 723 -17.25 14.41 1.31
N GLN A 724 -17.16 14.37 2.64
CA GLN A 724 -17.86 13.39 3.47
C GLN A 724 -19.40 13.49 3.35
N LEU A 725 -19.95 14.68 3.18
CA LEU A 725 -21.39 14.88 2.96
C LEU A 725 -21.85 14.32 1.60
N ILE A 726 -20.97 14.32 0.60
CA ILE A 726 -21.26 13.88 -0.76
C ILE A 726 -21.01 12.37 -0.90
N LEU A 727 -19.85 11.87 -0.48
CA LEU A 727 -19.47 10.47 -0.61
C LEU A 727 -20.08 9.58 0.49
N GLY A 728 -20.33 10.13 1.68
CA GLY A 728 -20.86 9.36 2.80
C GLY A 728 -19.81 8.46 3.46
N ASN A 729 -20.27 7.34 3.99
CA ASN A 729 -19.42 6.32 4.61
C ASN A 729 -19.33 5.09 3.71
N GLN A 730 -18.16 4.54 3.60
CA GLN A 730 -17.97 3.17 3.12
C GLN A 730 -18.79 2.22 4.00
N ALA A 731 -19.55 1.31 3.39
CA ALA A 731 -20.42 0.40 4.10
C ALA A 731 -19.64 -0.71 4.81
N SER A 732 -20.19 -1.23 5.92
CA SER A 732 -19.65 -2.43 6.58
C SER A 732 -19.95 -3.68 5.76
N PHE A 733 -19.00 -4.61 5.70
CA PHE A 733 -19.15 -5.87 4.99
C PHE A 733 -18.57 -7.07 5.74
N VAL A 734 -18.98 -8.27 5.31
CA VAL A 734 -18.44 -9.55 5.78
C VAL A 734 -18.31 -10.49 4.58
N VAL A 735 -17.10 -11.01 4.36
CA VAL A 735 -16.78 -11.98 3.32
C VAL A 735 -16.48 -13.34 3.96
N ALA A 736 -16.91 -14.42 3.32
CA ALA A 736 -16.60 -15.77 3.76
C ALA A 736 -15.99 -16.60 2.60
N ASP A 737 -14.90 -17.30 2.92
CA ASP A 737 -14.15 -18.15 2.02
C ASP A 737 -14.17 -19.60 2.54
N PHE A 738 -14.24 -20.60 1.66
CA PHE A 738 -14.21 -22.02 2.03
C PHE A 738 -13.31 -22.79 1.09
N SER A 739 -12.57 -23.76 1.63
CA SER A 739 -11.80 -24.71 0.84
C SER A 739 -11.89 -26.14 1.36
N ALA A 740 -11.63 -27.09 0.48
CA ALA A 740 -11.53 -28.50 0.78
C ALA A 740 -10.41 -29.11 -0.06
N GLY A 741 -9.45 -29.77 0.60
CA GLY A 741 -8.32 -30.38 -0.07
C GLY A 741 -8.16 -31.87 0.23
N VAL A 742 -7.46 -32.54 -0.68
CA VAL A 742 -7.02 -33.92 -0.54
C VAL A 742 -5.62 -34.06 -1.13
N GLY A 743 -4.71 -34.69 -0.39
CA GLY A 743 -3.33 -34.89 -0.81
C GLY A 743 -2.75 -36.21 -0.35
N LYS A 744 -1.61 -36.56 -0.94
CA LYS A 744 -0.84 -37.75 -0.53
C LYS A 744 0.61 -37.54 -0.94
N ASP A 745 1.51 -37.81 0.01
CA ASP A 745 2.96 -37.69 -0.18
C ASP A 745 3.35 -36.29 -0.74
N ASN A 746 3.59 -36.21 -2.03
CA ASN A 746 4.15 -35.03 -2.69
C ASN A 746 3.15 -34.24 -3.54
N TRP A 747 1.84 -34.48 -3.45
CA TRP A 747 0.82 -33.70 -4.18
C TRP A 747 -0.42 -33.39 -3.35
N GLU A 748 -1.07 -32.29 -3.66
CA GLU A 748 -2.34 -31.85 -3.08
C GLU A 748 -3.27 -31.30 -4.17
N LEU A 749 -4.55 -31.55 -4.03
CA LEU A 749 -5.62 -30.96 -4.83
C LEU A 749 -6.60 -30.25 -3.91
N VAL A 750 -6.78 -28.95 -4.10
CA VAL A 750 -7.69 -28.10 -3.33
C VAL A 750 -8.77 -27.53 -4.23
N ALA A 751 -10.03 -27.66 -3.82
CA ALA A 751 -11.15 -26.95 -4.40
C ALA A 751 -11.57 -25.82 -3.41
N TYR A 752 -11.81 -24.62 -3.92
CA TYR A 752 -12.13 -23.48 -3.09
C TYR A 752 -13.28 -22.60 -3.63
N VAL A 753 -13.87 -21.83 -2.76
CA VAL A 753 -14.78 -20.74 -3.08
C VAL A 753 -14.44 -19.52 -2.23
N ASN A 754 -13.97 -18.47 -2.89
CA ASN A 754 -13.73 -17.17 -2.27
C ASN A 754 -14.95 -16.28 -2.46
N ASN A 755 -15.24 -15.43 -1.46
CA ASN A 755 -16.44 -14.60 -1.43
C ASN A 755 -17.71 -15.42 -1.70
N ALA A 756 -17.92 -16.49 -0.95
CA ALA A 756 -18.96 -17.51 -1.22
C ALA A 756 -20.38 -16.95 -1.29
N PHE A 757 -20.66 -15.82 -0.65
CA PHE A 757 -21.97 -15.16 -0.64
C PHE A 757 -22.08 -14.01 -1.65
N ASP A 758 -21.03 -13.76 -2.46
CA ASP A 758 -20.99 -12.76 -3.51
C ASP A 758 -21.22 -11.33 -3.00
N GLU A 759 -20.57 -11.02 -1.86
CA GLU A 759 -20.63 -9.70 -1.25
C GLU A 759 -19.89 -8.66 -2.10
N ARG A 760 -20.47 -7.47 -2.22
CA ARG A 760 -19.81 -6.29 -2.79
C ARG A 760 -19.26 -5.45 -1.65
N ALA A 761 -18.03 -5.72 -1.27
CA ALA A 761 -17.35 -4.95 -0.24
C ALA A 761 -17.06 -3.53 -0.73
N ASP A 762 -17.53 -2.55 0.01
CA ASP A 762 -17.25 -1.14 -0.24
C ASP A 762 -15.86 -0.80 0.32
N LEU A 763 -14.85 -0.83 -0.57
CA LEU A 763 -13.45 -0.68 -0.17
C LEU A 763 -12.97 0.78 -0.24
N PHE A 764 -13.46 1.54 -1.22
CA PHE A 764 -13.17 2.96 -1.38
C PHE A 764 -14.12 3.60 -2.40
N ASP A 765 -14.38 4.90 -2.23
CA ASP A 765 -15.11 5.71 -3.18
C ASP A 765 -14.21 6.78 -3.76
N PHE A 766 -14.37 7.09 -5.05
CA PHE A 766 -13.69 8.20 -5.68
C PHE A 766 -14.53 8.88 -6.75
N VAL A 767 -14.15 10.11 -7.11
CA VAL A 767 -14.77 10.89 -8.18
C VAL A 767 -13.73 11.32 -9.20
N ALA A 768 -14.13 11.48 -10.45
CA ALA A 768 -13.25 11.78 -11.56
C ALA A 768 -12.63 13.21 -11.51
N CYS A 769 -13.22 14.14 -10.74
CA CYS A 769 -12.75 15.52 -10.57
C CYS A 769 -13.07 16.05 -9.17
N ALA A 770 -12.96 17.37 -8.94
CA ALA A 770 -13.32 17.96 -7.65
C ALA A 770 -14.71 17.51 -7.19
N ILE A 771 -14.83 17.09 -5.92
CA ILE A 771 -16.05 16.46 -5.39
C ILE A 771 -17.27 17.38 -5.53
N GLY A 772 -17.11 18.69 -5.32
CA GLY A 772 -18.18 19.66 -5.55
C GLY A 772 -18.71 19.71 -7.00
N THR A 773 -17.89 19.25 -7.95
CA THR A 773 -18.20 19.25 -9.39
C THR A 773 -18.67 17.87 -9.86
N CYS A 774 -17.93 16.81 -9.55
CA CYS A 774 -18.17 15.44 -10.00
C CYS A 774 -18.89 14.57 -8.97
N GLY A 775 -19.15 15.05 -7.77
CA GLY A 775 -19.60 14.23 -6.64
C GLY A 775 -20.98 13.60 -6.80
N SER A 776 -21.76 14.05 -7.78
CA SER A 776 -23.00 13.35 -8.14
C SER A 776 -22.76 11.98 -8.80
N ARG A 777 -21.51 11.66 -9.15
CA ARG A 777 -21.11 10.40 -9.79
C ARG A 777 -19.83 9.88 -9.13
N ALA A 778 -20.02 9.18 -8.04
CA ALA A 778 -18.95 8.46 -7.36
C ALA A 778 -18.81 7.03 -7.93
N TYR A 779 -17.57 6.61 -8.11
CA TYR A 779 -17.19 5.24 -8.43
C TYR A 779 -16.88 4.49 -7.15
N GLN A 780 -17.35 3.24 -7.06
CA GLN A 780 -17.16 2.37 -5.91
C GLN A 780 -16.15 1.26 -6.24
N GLY A 781 -15.06 1.21 -5.49
CA GLY A 781 -14.10 0.10 -5.53
C GLY A 781 -14.60 -1.07 -4.71
N THR A 782 -14.54 -2.28 -5.27
CA THR A 782 -15.07 -3.49 -4.63
C THR A 782 -14.07 -4.64 -4.68
N ASN A 783 -14.27 -5.65 -3.84
CA ASN A 783 -13.56 -6.92 -3.89
C ASN A 783 -14.00 -7.73 -5.12
N VAL A 784 -13.17 -8.73 -5.49
CA VAL A 784 -13.52 -9.69 -6.54
C VAL A 784 -14.83 -10.41 -6.17
N PRO A 785 -15.80 -10.56 -7.11
CA PRO A 785 -17.01 -11.34 -6.92
C PRO A 785 -16.71 -12.79 -6.52
N ARG A 786 -17.77 -13.57 -6.19
CA ARG A 786 -17.58 -14.98 -5.85
C ARG A 786 -16.74 -15.71 -6.91
N THR A 787 -15.62 -16.28 -6.45
CA THR A 787 -14.69 -17.03 -7.29
C THR A 787 -14.67 -18.49 -6.87
N ILE A 788 -14.78 -19.40 -7.82
CA ILE A 788 -14.68 -20.86 -7.59
C ILE A 788 -13.48 -21.37 -8.36
N GLY A 789 -12.60 -22.12 -7.70
CA GLY A 789 -11.38 -22.59 -8.33
C GLY A 789 -10.92 -23.94 -7.82
N VAL A 790 -9.93 -24.49 -8.54
CA VAL A 790 -9.22 -25.71 -8.19
C VAL A 790 -7.72 -25.45 -8.36
N ARG A 791 -6.95 -25.79 -7.33
CA ARG A 791 -5.48 -25.73 -7.31
C ARG A 791 -4.91 -27.13 -7.16
N PHE A 792 -3.90 -27.44 -7.97
CA PHE A 792 -3.07 -28.64 -7.85
C PHE A 792 -1.64 -28.22 -7.53
N SER A 793 -1.10 -28.78 -6.45
CA SER A 793 0.26 -28.52 -5.99
C SER A 793 1.07 -29.82 -5.99
N SER A 794 2.35 -29.75 -6.35
CA SER A 794 3.26 -30.89 -6.23
C SER A 794 4.64 -30.43 -5.77
N ARG A 795 5.24 -31.18 -4.83
CA ARG A 795 6.56 -30.93 -4.24
C ARG A 795 7.44 -32.16 -4.40
N PHE A 796 8.72 -31.96 -4.66
CA PHE A 796 9.70 -33.02 -4.86
C PHE A 796 10.98 -32.72 -4.10
N GLY A 797 11.60 -33.74 -3.51
CA GLY A 797 12.89 -33.64 -2.82
C GLY A 797 12.81 -33.05 -1.42
N VAL A 798 11.63 -32.74 -0.91
CA VAL A 798 11.41 -32.38 0.48
C VAL A 798 11.56 -33.64 1.32
N GLU A 799 12.55 -33.69 2.24
CA GLU A 799 12.57 -34.74 3.27
C GLU A 799 11.51 -34.38 4.31
N GLU A 800 10.59 -35.34 4.63
CA GLU A 800 9.58 -35.21 5.67
C GLU A 800 10.20 -35.06 7.07
#